data_2e09dc28464ac085f2b8b08ceede7ded
#
_entry.id   2e09dc28464ac085f2b8b08ceede7ded
#
_cell.length_a   1.000
_cell.length_b   1.000
_cell.length_c   1.000
_cell.angle_alpha   90.00
_cell.angle_beta   90.00
_cell.angle_gamma   90.00
#
_symmetry.space_group_name_H-M   'P 1'
#
loop_
_entity.id
_entity.type
_entity.pdbx_description
1 polymer ?
#
loop_
_entity_poly.entity_id
_entity_poly.type
_entity_poly.pdbx_seq_one_letter_code
_entity_poly.pdbx_strand_id
1 'polypeptide(L)'
;MAQKIVYNHKAVEKKWRDNWEKNPVNPKVDDNGNKKKKYYCLDMFPYPSGNGLHVGHWRGYVISDVWSRYKLQQGYYIVHPMGWDAFGLPAENYAIKMGTHPAKSTAANIENIKRQINEIAALYDWDMEVNTTDPDFYKWTQWIFVKMFKEGLAYEKEFPINWCPSCKTGLANEEVVNGKCERCGAEVTKKNLRQWMLKITAYADRLLNDLDKLDWPEKVKKMQADWIGKSYGAEVDFPVEGRAEKITVYTTRPDTLYGATFMVLAPEHELAASLATEETKEAVEKYIYDASMKSNVDRMQDKEKTGVFTGSYAINPLNGAKTPIWLSDYVLADYGTGAIMCVPAHDDRDFEFATKFNIPIIQVIAKDGKEIENMTEAYTEAAGTMINSGEWNGMESSVLKKEAPHIIEKRGIGRATVNYKLRDWVFSRQRYWGEPIPIIHCPNCGNVPVPEEELPLRLPDVESYEPTGTGESPLAAIDEWVNCKCPVCGAASKRETNTMPQWAGSSWYFLRYVDNHNNKELVSREKADEMLPVDMYIGGVEHAVLHLLYSRFYTKFLCDIGVIDFDEPFHKLFNQGMITGKNGIKMSKSKGNVVSPDELVENYGCDSLRMYELFVGPPELDAEWDDRGIDGVNRFLKRLWNLLMESKEVNVQPTKEMIKLRHKLVYDITTRLESFSLNTVISGFMEYNNKFIELAKKTGGIDTETLETIAVLLSPFAPHFAEEMWEQLGNTESVFKAGWPEFDEEEMKDDEIEVPVQINGKTRAVISISADITKEDAIAAGKAAIADKLTGTIVKEIYVPKKIINIVQK
;
A
#
# COMPACT_ATOMS: atom_id res chain seq x y z
N MET A 1 -15.21 50.02 -24.43
CA MET A 1 -15.31 48.84 -23.59
C MET A 1 -14.40 47.78 -24.23
N ALA A 2 -13.25 47.50 -23.66
CA ALA A 2 -12.40 46.41 -24.12
C ALA A 2 -13.21 45.11 -24.05
N GLN A 3 -13.16 44.28 -25.09
CA GLN A 3 -13.84 43.01 -25.14
C GLN A 3 -13.24 42.15 -24.00
N LYS A 4 -14.04 41.74 -23.02
CA LYS A 4 -13.58 40.95 -21.88
C LYS A 4 -13.08 39.62 -22.42
N ILE A 5 -11.77 39.38 -22.40
CA ILE A 5 -11.18 38.13 -22.85
C ILE A 5 -11.61 37.03 -21.89
N VAL A 6 -12.49 36.17 -22.34
CA VAL A 6 -13.00 35.04 -21.54
C VAL A 6 -12.00 33.88 -21.61
N TYR A 7 -11.68 33.28 -20.47
CA TYR A 7 -10.84 32.10 -20.40
C TYR A 7 -11.48 30.94 -21.19
N ASN A 8 -10.73 30.41 -22.16
CA ASN A 8 -11.14 29.31 -22.99
C ASN A 8 -10.20 28.11 -22.75
N HIS A 9 -10.60 27.20 -21.85
CA HIS A 9 -9.78 26.05 -21.47
C HIS A 9 -9.35 25.20 -22.69
N LYS A 10 -10.25 24.93 -23.66
CA LYS A 10 -9.94 24.08 -24.83
C LYS A 10 -8.81 24.65 -25.68
N ALA A 11 -8.83 25.95 -25.92
CA ALA A 11 -7.80 26.62 -26.71
C ALA A 11 -6.46 26.67 -25.94
N VAL A 12 -6.51 27.00 -24.65
CA VAL A 12 -5.33 27.12 -23.78
C VAL A 12 -4.66 25.75 -23.57
N GLU A 13 -5.42 24.74 -23.22
CA GLU A 13 -4.90 23.38 -22.98
C GLU A 13 -4.27 22.79 -24.25
N LYS A 14 -4.91 22.98 -25.41
CA LYS A 14 -4.32 22.54 -26.66
C LYS A 14 -3.01 23.28 -26.97
N LYS A 15 -2.99 24.62 -26.82
CA LYS A 15 -1.79 25.44 -27.04
C LYS A 15 -0.60 24.96 -26.23
N TRP A 16 -0.82 24.71 -24.93
CA TRP A 16 0.29 24.38 -24.04
C TRP A 16 0.74 22.93 -24.17
N ARG A 17 -0.15 21.97 -24.44
CA ARG A 17 0.24 20.59 -24.80
C ARG A 17 1.10 20.59 -26.07
N ASP A 18 0.66 21.28 -27.14
CA ASP A 18 1.43 21.41 -28.38
C ASP A 18 2.80 22.11 -28.15
N ASN A 19 2.89 22.99 -27.15
CA ASN A 19 4.14 23.66 -26.79
C ASN A 19 5.09 22.74 -26.03
N TRP A 20 4.64 22.05 -25.00
CA TRP A 20 5.47 21.14 -24.19
C TRP A 20 6.01 19.96 -24.99
N GLU A 21 5.26 19.51 -25.99
CA GLU A 21 5.74 18.47 -26.91
C GLU A 21 6.97 18.93 -27.70
N LYS A 22 7.03 20.21 -28.07
CA LYS A 22 8.17 20.82 -28.80
C LYS A 22 9.28 21.30 -27.87
N ASN A 23 8.93 21.77 -26.69
CA ASN A 23 9.80 22.39 -25.70
C ASN A 23 9.62 21.70 -24.34
N PRO A 24 10.20 20.52 -24.10
CA PRO A 24 10.07 19.80 -22.85
C PRO A 24 10.54 20.63 -21.65
N VAL A 25 9.76 20.64 -20.56
CA VAL A 25 10.02 21.45 -19.37
C VAL A 25 10.95 20.79 -18.34
N ASN A 26 11.34 19.54 -18.56
CA ASN A 26 12.14 18.73 -17.63
C ASN A 26 13.54 18.35 -18.19
N PRO A 27 14.47 19.32 -18.37
CA PRO A 27 15.80 19.03 -18.89
C PRO A 27 16.68 18.35 -17.82
N LYS A 28 17.55 17.40 -18.27
CA LYS A 28 18.52 16.67 -17.42
C LYS A 28 19.66 17.55 -16.90
N VAL A 29 19.90 18.66 -17.56
CA VAL A 29 20.95 19.62 -17.22
C VAL A 29 20.36 20.99 -16.96
N ASP A 30 21.04 21.78 -16.15
CA ASP A 30 20.72 23.18 -15.93
C ASP A 30 21.19 24.07 -17.12
N ASP A 31 20.88 25.35 -17.08
CA ASP A 31 21.28 26.32 -18.14
C ASP A 31 22.81 26.50 -18.27
N ASN A 32 23.57 26.06 -17.26
CA ASN A 32 25.05 26.05 -17.27
C ASN A 32 25.63 24.70 -17.76
N GLY A 33 24.77 23.74 -18.14
CA GLY A 33 25.16 22.40 -18.58
C GLY A 33 25.52 21.44 -17.44
N ASN A 34 25.27 21.79 -16.18
CA ASN A 34 25.49 20.88 -15.05
C ASN A 34 24.33 19.90 -14.93
N LYS A 35 24.65 18.64 -14.59
CA LYS A 35 23.67 17.58 -14.37
C LYS A 35 22.83 17.90 -13.12
N LYS A 36 21.51 17.93 -13.27
CA LYS A 36 20.60 18.11 -12.15
C LYS A 36 20.53 16.84 -11.28
N LYS A 37 20.28 17.01 -9.98
CA LYS A 37 19.97 15.89 -9.10
C LYS A 37 18.62 15.29 -9.51
N LYS A 38 18.55 13.94 -9.60
CA LYS A 38 17.29 13.25 -9.95
C LYS A 38 16.31 13.28 -8.78
N TYR A 39 15.03 13.22 -9.14
CA TYR A 39 13.94 12.85 -8.23
C TYR A 39 13.02 11.87 -8.94
N TYR A 40 12.96 10.63 -8.47
CA TYR A 40 12.14 9.58 -9.05
C TYR A 40 10.80 9.50 -8.33
N CYS A 41 9.75 10.01 -8.97
CA CYS A 41 8.37 9.86 -8.53
C CYS A 41 7.70 8.76 -9.36
N LEU A 42 7.08 7.79 -8.71
CA LEU A 42 6.50 6.61 -9.36
C LEU A 42 5.05 6.42 -8.97
N ASP A 43 4.20 6.17 -9.96
CA ASP A 43 2.84 5.69 -9.80
C ASP A 43 2.78 4.17 -9.96
N MET A 44 1.79 3.55 -9.30
CA MET A 44 1.42 2.18 -9.66
C MET A 44 0.81 2.18 -11.06
N PHE A 45 1.44 1.47 -12.00
CA PHE A 45 0.97 1.42 -13.38
C PHE A 45 -0.37 0.68 -13.52
N PRO A 46 -1.23 1.11 -14.47
CA PRO A 46 -2.58 0.58 -14.58
C PRO A 46 -2.65 -0.80 -15.22
N TYR A 47 -3.71 -1.57 -14.85
CA TYR A 47 -4.13 -2.75 -15.58
C TYR A 47 -4.98 -2.35 -16.80
N PRO A 48 -4.57 -2.68 -18.05
CA PRO A 48 -5.37 -2.36 -19.24
C PRO A 48 -6.53 -3.37 -19.41
N SER A 49 -7.38 -3.52 -18.39
CA SER A 49 -8.45 -4.51 -18.29
C SER A 49 -9.85 -3.92 -18.41
N GLY A 50 -10.07 -3.00 -19.36
CA GLY A 50 -11.37 -2.40 -19.62
C GLY A 50 -11.30 -1.08 -20.37
N ASN A 51 -12.47 -0.49 -20.67
CA ASN A 51 -12.63 0.66 -21.57
C ASN A 51 -12.19 2.01 -20.98
N GLY A 52 -10.98 2.11 -20.44
CA GLY A 52 -10.42 3.37 -19.98
C GLY A 52 -10.44 3.58 -18.46
N LEU A 53 -9.98 4.74 -18.02
CA LEU A 53 -9.89 5.17 -16.64
C LEU A 53 -11.20 5.80 -16.15
N HIS A 54 -11.37 5.88 -14.85
CA HIS A 54 -12.38 6.70 -14.18
C HIS A 54 -11.68 7.70 -13.24
N VAL A 55 -12.44 8.68 -12.74
CA VAL A 55 -11.90 9.75 -11.86
C VAL A 55 -11.08 9.20 -10.68
N GLY A 56 -11.47 8.08 -10.09
CA GLY A 56 -10.68 7.48 -8.99
C GLY A 56 -9.25 7.06 -9.36
N HIS A 57 -8.95 6.78 -10.64
CA HIS A 57 -7.58 6.56 -11.10
C HIS A 57 -6.81 7.89 -11.23
N TRP A 58 -7.50 8.94 -11.69
CA TRP A 58 -6.88 10.26 -11.89
C TRP A 58 -6.31 10.83 -10.62
N ARG A 59 -6.95 10.57 -9.46
CA ARG A 59 -6.50 11.12 -8.17
C ARG A 59 -5.03 10.80 -7.88
N GLY A 60 -4.62 9.54 -8.01
CA GLY A 60 -3.22 9.13 -7.80
C GLY A 60 -2.27 9.83 -8.77
N TYR A 61 -2.59 9.79 -10.05
CA TYR A 61 -1.76 10.39 -11.12
C TYR A 61 -1.65 11.92 -11.01
N VAL A 62 -2.69 12.60 -10.53
CA VAL A 62 -2.64 14.04 -10.27
C VAL A 62 -1.77 14.35 -9.05
N ILE A 63 -1.86 13.56 -7.98
CA ILE A 63 -1.02 13.75 -6.78
C ILE A 63 0.48 13.60 -7.13
N SER A 64 0.84 12.56 -7.87
CA SER A 64 2.22 12.32 -8.27
C SER A 64 2.76 13.41 -9.20
N ASP A 65 1.94 13.89 -10.13
CA ASP A 65 2.33 14.97 -11.04
C ASP A 65 2.51 16.31 -10.30
N VAL A 66 1.60 16.65 -9.38
CA VAL A 66 1.74 17.86 -8.54
C VAL A 66 3.06 17.83 -7.76
N TRP A 67 3.36 16.70 -7.14
CA TRP A 67 4.60 16.53 -6.39
C TRP A 67 5.84 16.59 -7.31
N SER A 68 5.76 15.96 -8.48
CA SER A 68 6.82 15.99 -9.49
C SER A 68 7.11 17.40 -9.98
N ARG A 69 6.07 18.20 -10.30
CA ARG A 69 6.22 19.58 -10.74
C ARG A 69 6.76 20.50 -9.64
N TYR A 70 6.35 20.28 -8.40
CA TYR A 70 6.94 20.97 -7.25
C TYR A 70 8.44 20.68 -7.14
N LYS A 71 8.86 19.41 -7.25
CA LYS A 71 10.28 19.04 -7.26
C LYS A 71 11.04 19.59 -8.47
N LEU A 72 10.39 19.63 -9.63
CA LEU A 72 10.97 20.27 -10.83
C LEU A 72 11.34 21.73 -10.58
N GLN A 73 10.44 22.51 -9.96
CA GLN A 73 10.67 23.92 -9.60
C GLN A 73 11.68 24.10 -8.45
N GLN A 74 11.98 23.04 -7.70
CA GLN A 74 13.11 22.99 -6.77
C GLN A 74 14.45 22.65 -7.43
N GLY A 75 14.48 22.55 -8.77
CA GLY A 75 15.71 22.32 -9.55
C GLY A 75 16.08 20.85 -9.80
N TYR A 76 15.21 19.88 -9.46
CA TYR A 76 15.45 18.47 -9.74
C TYR A 76 15.18 18.14 -11.22
N TYR A 77 15.87 17.12 -11.72
CA TYR A 77 15.43 16.36 -12.90
C TYR A 77 14.44 15.28 -12.45
N ILE A 78 13.26 15.27 -13.03
CA ILE A 78 12.18 14.36 -12.63
C ILE A 78 12.21 13.09 -13.47
N VAL A 79 12.30 11.93 -12.82
CA VAL A 79 12.05 10.61 -13.39
C VAL A 79 10.61 10.25 -13.06
N HIS A 80 9.71 10.32 -14.05
CA HIS A 80 8.28 10.07 -13.89
C HIS A 80 7.79 9.20 -15.05
N PRO A 81 8.05 7.89 -15.03
CA PRO A 81 7.67 6.98 -16.11
C PRO A 81 6.22 6.51 -15.98
N MET A 82 5.69 5.95 -17.07
CA MET A 82 4.40 5.26 -17.12
C MET A 82 4.51 4.00 -17.97
N GLY A 83 3.69 2.99 -17.67
CA GLY A 83 3.67 1.71 -18.38
C GLY A 83 2.41 0.90 -18.11
N TRP A 84 2.46 -0.41 -18.41
CA TRP A 84 1.27 -1.25 -18.47
C TRP A 84 1.52 -2.58 -17.76
N ASP A 85 0.74 -2.85 -16.70
CA ASP A 85 0.66 -4.18 -16.11
C ASP A 85 -0.38 -5.00 -16.88
N ALA A 86 0.05 -5.57 -18.00
CA ALA A 86 -0.84 -6.05 -19.04
C ALA A 86 -1.05 -7.56 -19.07
N PHE A 87 -0.27 -8.35 -18.30
CA PHE A 87 -0.50 -9.76 -18.07
C PHE A 87 -1.49 -10.04 -16.93
N GLY A 88 -1.91 -11.29 -16.82
CA GLY A 88 -2.64 -11.83 -15.68
C GLY A 88 -4.16 -11.83 -15.84
N LEU A 89 -4.81 -12.25 -14.76
CA LEU A 89 -6.25 -12.50 -14.70
C LEU A 89 -7.15 -11.32 -15.12
N PRO A 90 -6.85 -10.05 -14.76
CA PRO A 90 -7.72 -8.94 -15.14
C PRO A 90 -7.88 -8.79 -16.66
N ALA A 91 -6.76 -8.85 -17.39
CA ALA A 91 -6.75 -8.72 -18.84
C ALA A 91 -7.36 -9.94 -19.53
N GLU A 92 -7.01 -11.15 -19.06
CA GLU A 92 -7.52 -12.40 -19.64
C GLU A 92 -9.03 -12.56 -19.42
N ASN A 93 -9.55 -12.32 -18.21
CA ASN A 93 -10.97 -12.40 -17.93
C ASN A 93 -11.78 -11.35 -18.73
N TYR A 94 -11.22 -10.15 -18.94
CA TYR A 94 -11.84 -9.15 -19.81
C TYR A 94 -11.90 -9.63 -21.25
N ALA A 95 -10.82 -10.21 -21.79
CA ALA A 95 -10.75 -10.74 -23.14
C ALA A 95 -11.75 -11.90 -23.37
N ILE A 96 -11.86 -12.83 -22.42
CA ILE A 96 -12.84 -13.93 -22.43
C ILE A 96 -14.26 -13.34 -22.50
N LYS A 97 -14.59 -12.37 -21.65
CA LYS A 97 -15.89 -11.70 -21.64
C LYS A 97 -16.22 -11.01 -22.96
N MET A 98 -15.21 -10.48 -23.64
CA MET A 98 -15.36 -9.78 -24.91
C MET A 98 -15.28 -10.71 -26.13
N GLY A 99 -15.01 -12.01 -25.94
CA GLY A 99 -14.84 -12.98 -27.03
C GLY A 99 -13.66 -12.66 -27.95
N THR A 100 -12.57 -12.11 -27.42
CA THR A 100 -11.39 -11.69 -28.20
C THR A 100 -10.10 -12.22 -27.58
N HIS A 101 -9.01 -12.23 -28.36
CA HIS A 101 -7.70 -12.60 -27.84
C HIS A 101 -7.15 -11.53 -26.89
N PRO A 102 -6.54 -11.88 -25.72
CA PRO A 102 -6.08 -10.92 -24.73
C PRO A 102 -5.05 -9.93 -25.27
N ALA A 103 -4.16 -10.32 -26.16
CA ALA A 103 -3.21 -9.38 -26.79
C ALA A 103 -3.92 -8.25 -27.54
N LYS A 104 -5.01 -8.55 -28.26
CA LYS A 104 -5.76 -7.54 -29.03
C LYS A 104 -6.55 -6.60 -28.12
N SER A 105 -7.27 -7.15 -27.13
CA SER A 105 -8.03 -6.32 -26.18
C SER A 105 -7.11 -5.45 -25.33
N THR A 106 -5.96 -5.99 -24.91
CA THR A 106 -4.97 -5.25 -24.13
C THR A 106 -4.37 -4.09 -24.92
N ALA A 107 -3.97 -4.32 -26.19
CA ALA A 107 -3.45 -3.27 -27.05
C ALA A 107 -4.45 -2.12 -27.24
N ALA A 108 -5.71 -2.43 -27.54
CA ALA A 108 -6.77 -1.43 -27.70
C ALA A 108 -7.05 -0.64 -26.40
N ASN A 109 -7.02 -1.34 -25.25
CA ASN A 109 -7.20 -0.70 -23.95
C ASN A 109 -6.04 0.22 -23.60
N ILE A 110 -4.79 -0.19 -23.88
CA ILE A 110 -3.58 0.63 -23.68
C ILE A 110 -3.69 1.92 -24.49
N GLU A 111 -4.05 1.86 -25.78
CA GLU A 111 -4.21 3.04 -26.61
C GLU A 111 -5.20 4.05 -26.02
N ASN A 112 -6.38 3.58 -25.59
CA ASN A 112 -7.39 4.45 -25.00
C ASN A 112 -6.94 5.03 -23.64
N ILE A 113 -6.35 4.21 -22.77
CA ILE A 113 -5.87 4.66 -21.45
C ILE A 113 -4.72 5.66 -21.61
N LYS A 114 -3.79 5.41 -22.55
CA LYS A 114 -2.68 6.34 -22.86
C LYS A 114 -3.22 7.71 -23.31
N ARG A 115 -4.25 7.73 -24.16
CA ARG A 115 -4.94 8.97 -24.54
C ARG A 115 -5.47 9.71 -23.31
N GLN A 116 -6.17 9.01 -22.40
CA GLN A 116 -6.73 9.61 -21.18
C GLN A 116 -5.65 10.09 -20.21
N ILE A 117 -4.53 9.37 -20.08
CA ILE A 117 -3.39 9.80 -19.26
C ILE A 117 -2.73 11.05 -19.85
N ASN A 118 -2.62 11.14 -21.17
CA ASN A 118 -2.12 12.35 -21.83
C ASN A 118 -3.03 13.56 -21.59
N GLU A 119 -4.34 13.35 -21.39
CA GLU A 119 -5.28 14.43 -21.04
C GLU A 119 -5.07 14.96 -19.62
N ILE A 120 -4.52 14.16 -18.68
CA ILE A 120 -4.14 14.63 -17.34
C ILE A 120 -3.05 15.72 -17.45
N ALA A 121 -2.29 15.73 -18.55
CA ALA A 121 -1.12 16.56 -18.76
C ALA A 121 -0.02 16.36 -17.69
N ALA A 122 0.08 15.12 -17.18
CA ALA A 122 1.12 14.75 -16.22
C ALA A 122 2.50 14.74 -16.90
N LEU A 123 3.53 14.99 -16.12
CA LEU A 123 4.94 15.10 -16.56
C LEU A 123 5.55 13.70 -16.78
N TYR A 124 4.83 12.82 -17.51
CA TYR A 124 5.31 11.48 -17.81
C TYR A 124 6.35 11.47 -18.92
N ASP A 125 7.44 10.73 -18.71
CA ASP A 125 8.45 10.45 -19.72
C ASP A 125 8.08 9.15 -20.48
N TRP A 126 7.44 9.30 -21.64
CA TRP A 126 7.01 8.18 -22.47
C TRP A 126 8.15 7.42 -23.15
N ASP A 127 9.38 7.97 -23.19
CA ASP A 127 10.57 7.25 -23.68
C ASP A 127 10.95 6.12 -22.71
N MET A 128 10.50 6.21 -21.45
CA MET A 128 10.68 5.17 -20.44
C MET A 128 9.52 4.16 -20.37
N GLU A 129 8.57 4.19 -21.32
CA GLU A 129 7.41 3.30 -21.31
C GLU A 129 7.81 1.82 -21.27
N VAL A 130 7.12 1.02 -20.45
CA VAL A 130 7.24 -0.45 -20.40
C VAL A 130 5.89 -1.12 -20.47
N ASN A 131 5.88 -2.36 -21.00
CA ASN A 131 4.70 -3.21 -21.04
C ASN A 131 5.09 -4.62 -20.60
N THR A 132 4.46 -5.14 -19.57
CA THR A 132 4.79 -6.46 -19.01
C THR A 132 4.57 -7.60 -20.00
N THR A 133 3.75 -7.40 -21.06
CA THR A 133 3.54 -8.40 -22.12
C THR A 133 4.57 -8.33 -23.24
N ASP A 134 5.46 -7.34 -23.23
CA ASP A 134 6.53 -7.25 -24.20
C ASP A 134 7.59 -8.34 -23.92
N PRO A 135 7.96 -9.16 -24.92
CA PRO A 135 9.03 -10.13 -24.78
C PRO A 135 10.37 -9.55 -24.28
N ASP A 136 10.69 -8.31 -24.64
CA ASP A 136 11.89 -7.62 -24.18
C ASP A 136 11.81 -7.19 -22.70
N PHE A 137 10.60 -7.11 -22.15
CA PHE A 137 10.36 -6.92 -20.72
C PHE A 137 10.34 -8.27 -19.97
N TYR A 138 9.43 -9.20 -20.34
CA TYR A 138 9.26 -10.42 -19.55
C TYR A 138 10.41 -11.43 -19.66
N LYS A 139 11.31 -11.28 -20.66
CA LYS A 139 12.62 -11.94 -20.67
C LYS A 139 13.31 -11.82 -19.31
N TRP A 140 13.26 -10.64 -18.71
CA TRP A 140 13.95 -10.36 -17.47
C TRP A 140 13.16 -10.87 -16.24
N THR A 141 11.83 -10.90 -16.29
CA THR A 141 11.04 -11.62 -15.29
C THR A 141 11.39 -13.11 -15.26
N GLN A 142 11.52 -13.72 -16.43
CA GLN A 142 11.95 -15.11 -16.58
C GLN A 142 13.39 -15.32 -16.09
N TRP A 143 14.27 -14.38 -16.40
CA TRP A 143 15.66 -14.40 -15.93
C TRP A 143 15.75 -14.34 -14.40
N ILE A 144 14.99 -13.48 -13.75
CA ILE A 144 14.92 -13.42 -12.28
C ILE A 144 14.47 -14.77 -11.72
N PHE A 145 13.43 -15.38 -12.30
CA PHE A 145 12.97 -16.71 -11.87
C PHE A 145 14.07 -17.78 -12.00
N VAL A 146 14.79 -17.79 -13.11
CA VAL A 146 15.93 -18.73 -13.32
C VAL A 146 17.01 -18.50 -12.27
N LYS A 147 17.34 -17.26 -11.93
CA LYS A 147 18.29 -16.96 -10.84
C LYS A 147 17.78 -17.45 -9.49
N MET A 148 16.52 -17.18 -9.15
CA MET A 148 15.90 -17.70 -7.92
C MET A 148 15.90 -19.23 -7.86
N PHE A 149 15.67 -19.90 -9.00
CA PHE A 149 15.73 -21.35 -9.09
C PHE A 149 17.15 -21.86 -8.81
N LYS A 150 18.18 -21.27 -9.42
CA LYS A 150 19.58 -21.62 -9.21
C LYS A 150 20.04 -21.43 -7.75
N GLU A 151 19.50 -20.43 -7.06
CA GLU A 151 19.75 -20.15 -5.64
C GLU A 151 18.86 -20.97 -4.68
N GLY A 152 18.00 -21.88 -5.20
CA GLY A 152 17.11 -22.72 -4.39
C GLY A 152 15.96 -21.94 -3.74
N LEU A 153 15.65 -20.73 -4.22
CA LEU A 153 14.52 -19.92 -3.77
C LEU A 153 13.24 -20.20 -4.54
N ALA A 154 13.32 -20.68 -5.78
CA ALA A 154 12.20 -21.21 -6.53
C ALA A 154 12.21 -22.74 -6.49
N TYR A 155 11.12 -23.36 -6.07
CA TYR A 155 11.00 -24.81 -5.95
C TYR A 155 9.58 -25.27 -6.24
N GLU A 156 9.44 -26.56 -6.51
CA GLU A 156 8.15 -27.19 -6.83
C GLU A 156 7.65 -28.03 -5.66
N LYS A 157 6.35 -27.96 -5.36
CA LYS A 157 5.71 -28.74 -4.29
C LYS A 157 4.27 -29.05 -4.65
N GLU A 158 3.85 -30.27 -4.35
CA GLU A 158 2.44 -30.67 -4.42
C GLU A 158 1.80 -30.57 -3.03
N PHE A 159 0.70 -29.80 -2.92
CA PHE A 159 -0.03 -29.62 -1.67
C PHE A 159 -1.38 -28.93 -1.90
N PRO A 160 -2.28 -28.93 -0.91
CA PRO A 160 -3.55 -28.20 -0.99
C PRO A 160 -3.35 -26.69 -1.03
N ILE A 161 -3.63 -26.06 -2.19
CA ILE A 161 -3.58 -24.63 -2.38
C ILE A 161 -4.97 -24.00 -2.34
N ASN A 162 -5.03 -22.69 -2.15
CA ASN A 162 -6.26 -21.92 -2.38
C ASN A 162 -6.61 -21.98 -3.87
N TRP A 163 -7.85 -22.37 -4.17
CA TRP A 163 -8.36 -22.51 -5.52
C TRP A 163 -9.59 -21.63 -5.72
N CYS A 164 -9.59 -20.80 -6.75
CA CYS A 164 -10.77 -20.06 -7.16
C CYS A 164 -11.54 -20.84 -8.23
N PRO A 165 -12.76 -21.38 -7.94
CA PRO A 165 -13.52 -22.15 -8.91
C PRO A 165 -14.06 -21.31 -10.07
N SER A 166 -14.24 -20.01 -9.87
CA SER A 166 -14.69 -19.06 -10.90
C SER A 166 -13.55 -18.67 -11.84
N CYS A 167 -12.39 -18.29 -11.29
CA CYS A 167 -11.20 -17.98 -12.09
C CYS A 167 -10.47 -19.23 -12.59
N LYS A 168 -10.80 -20.41 -12.07
CA LYS A 168 -10.22 -21.73 -12.42
C LYS A 168 -8.68 -21.72 -12.30
N THR A 169 -8.16 -21.19 -11.20
CA THR A 169 -6.70 -21.11 -10.94
C THR A 169 -6.39 -21.13 -9.46
N GLY A 170 -5.14 -21.51 -9.14
CA GLY A 170 -4.57 -21.38 -7.80
C GLY A 170 -4.35 -19.93 -7.42
N LEU A 171 -4.47 -19.64 -6.12
CA LEU A 171 -4.26 -18.32 -5.52
C LEU A 171 -3.20 -18.39 -4.44
N ALA A 172 -2.37 -17.34 -4.33
CA ALA A 172 -1.55 -17.11 -3.15
C ALA A 172 -2.44 -16.75 -1.93
N ASN A 173 -1.88 -16.89 -0.72
CA ASN A 173 -2.64 -16.55 0.50
C ASN A 173 -3.04 -15.08 0.54
N GLU A 174 -2.21 -14.23 0.02
CA GLU A 174 -2.38 -12.77 -0.09
C GLU A 174 -3.53 -12.37 -1.02
N GLU A 175 -3.89 -13.23 -1.97
CA GLU A 175 -4.98 -13.02 -2.94
C GLU A 175 -6.35 -13.51 -2.42
N VAL A 176 -6.42 -13.95 -1.16
CA VAL A 176 -7.65 -14.41 -0.51
C VAL A 176 -8.05 -13.44 0.61
N VAL A 177 -9.17 -12.76 0.43
CA VAL A 177 -9.70 -11.77 1.39
C VAL A 177 -11.01 -12.28 1.96
N ASN A 178 -11.07 -12.52 3.28
CA ASN A 178 -12.26 -13.05 3.96
C ASN A 178 -12.83 -14.33 3.31
N GLY A 179 -11.93 -15.27 2.92
CA GLY A 179 -12.30 -16.52 2.28
C GLY A 179 -12.73 -16.40 0.82
N LYS A 180 -12.63 -15.22 0.22
CA LYS A 180 -13.04 -14.95 -1.16
C LYS A 180 -11.85 -14.55 -2.04
N CYS A 181 -11.95 -14.88 -3.31
CA CYS A 181 -11.00 -14.42 -4.31
C CYS A 181 -11.04 -12.89 -4.43
N GLU A 182 -9.92 -12.23 -4.23
CA GLU A 182 -9.79 -10.77 -4.33
C GLU A 182 -10.29 -10.23 -5.69
N ARG A 183 -10.11 -11.02 -6.77
CA ARG A 183 -10.42 -10.61 -8.14
C ARG A 183 -11.90 -10.71 -8.51
N CYS A 184 -12.52 -11.86 -8.23
CA CYS A 184 -13.90 -12.14 -8.70
C CYS A 184 -14.92 -12.23 -7.56
N GLY A 185 -14.49 -12.24 -6.30
CA GLY A 185 -15.36 -12.35 -5.13
C GLY A 185 -15.96 -13.74 -4.89
N ALA A 186 -15.61 -14.77 -5.71
CA ALA A 186 -16.07 -16.14 -5.50
C ALA A 186 -15.44 -16.74 -4.24
N GLU A 187 -16.16 -17.63 -3.55
CA GLU A 187 -15.64 -18.40 -2.43
C GLU A 187 -14.48 -19.30 -2.89
N VAL A 188 -13.40 -19.30 -2.10
CA VAL A 188 -12.18 -20.03 -2.37
C VAL A 188 -12.28 -21.41 -1.74
N THR A 189 -11.89 -22.44 -2.48
CA THR A 189 -11.82 -23.82 -2.03
C THR A 189 -10.36 -24.29 -1.91
N LYS A 190 -10.12 -25.53 -1.46
CA LYS A 190 -8.80 -26.15 -1.50
C LYS A 190 -8.73 -27.15 -2.66
N LYS A 191 -7.58 -27.17 -3.33
CA LYS A 191 -7.30 -28.13 -4.40
C LYS A 191 -5.85 -28.59 -4.31
N ASN A 192 -5.62 -29.89 -4.36
CA ASN A 192 -4.27 -30.46 -4.35
C ASN A 192 -3.66 -30.33 -5.76
N LEU A 193 -2.62 -29.54 -5.89
CA LEU A 193 -1.95 -29.28 -7.15
C LEU A 193 -0.44 -29.13 -6.95
N ARG A 194 0.30 -29.55 -7.96
CA ARG A 194 1.73 -29.27 -8.08
C ARG A 194 1.94 -27.80 -8.44
N GLN A 195 2.69 -27.07 -7.61
CA GLN A 195 2.87 -25.62 -7.72
C GLN A 195 4.33 -25.22 -7.61
N TRP A 196 4.71 -24.22 -8.38
CA TRP A 196 5.94 -23.46 -8.14
C TRP A 196 5.74 -22.50 -6.96
N MET A 197 6.75 -22.49 -6.10
CA MET A 197 6.80 -21.67 -4.89
C MET A 197 8.03 -20.78 -4.91
N LEU A 198 7.89 -19.53 -4.47
CA LEU A 198 9.04 -18.68 -4.14
C LEU A 198 9.22 -18.61 -2.63
N LYS A 199 10.45 -18.87 -2.17
CA LYS A 199 10.81 -18.98 -0.75
C LYS A 199 10.99 -17.60 -0.11
N ILE A 200 9.93 -16.78 -0.13
CA ILE A 200 9.90 -15.45 0.49
C ILE A 200 10.18 -15.54 2.01
N THR A 201 9.86 -16.66 2.64
CA THR A 201 10.15 -16.91 4.07
C THR A 201 11.64 -16.84 4.40
N ALA A 202 12.53 -17.12 3.43
CA ALA A 202 13.97 -16.96 3.61
C ALA A 202 14.38 -15.49 3.88
N TYR A 203 13.54 -14.55 3.50
CA TYR A 203 13.74 -13.11 3.69
C TYR A 203 12.89 -12.50 4.82
N ALA A 204 12.13 -13.32 5.55
CA ALA A 204 11.16 -12.85 6.55
C ALA A 204 11.77 -11.88 7.58
N ASP A 205 12.95 -12.19 8.11
CA ASP A 205 13.64 -11.33 9.08
C ASP A 205 14.08 -9.99 8.47
N ARG A 206 14.66 -10.02 7.27
CA ARG A 206 15.09 -8.79 6.57
C ARG A 206 13.89 -7.93 6.21
N LEU A 207 12.81 -8.55 5.69
CA LEU A 207 11.56 -7.86 5.36
C LEU A 207 10.93 -7.20 6.59
N LEU A 208 11.05 -7.82 7.77
CA LEU A 208 10.52 -7.26 9.02
C LEU A 208 11.43 -6.16 9.58
N ASN A 209 12.73 -6.44 9.74
CA ASN A 209 13.67 -5.55 10.41
C ASN A 209 13.90 -4.27 9.61
N ASP A 210 13.88 -4.35 8.28
CA ASP A 210 14.16 -3.22 7.41
C ASP A 210 12.94 -2.27 7.24
N LEU A 211 11.78 -2.59 7.83
CA LEU A 211 10.64 -1.67 7.88
C LEU A 211 10.99 -0.34 8.56
N ASP A 212 11.90 -0.36 9.53
CA ASP A 212 12.34 0.84 10.25
C ASP A 212 13.17 1.81 9.39
N LYS A 213 13.75 1.32 8.26
CA LYS A 213 14.49 2.14 7.30
C LYS A 213 13.57 2.97 6.38
N LEU A 214 12.27 2.63 6.30
CA LEU A 214 11.33 3.14 5.32
C LEU A 214 10.54 4.35 5.85
N ASP A 215 10.48 5.43 5.07
CA ASP A 215 9.56 6.56 5.28
C ASP A 215 8.16 6.21 4.70
N TRP A 216 7.56 5.19 5.29
CA TRP A 216 6.25 4.66 4.90
C TRP A 216 5.21 4.90 5.99
N PRO A 217 3.91 4.99 5.63
CA PRO A 217 2.83 5.09 6.61
C PRO A 217 2.88 3.96 7.64
N GLU A 218 2.78 4.30 8.92
CA GLU A 218 2.83 3.33 10.03
C GLU A 218 1.79 2.21 9.88
N LYS A 219 0.62 2.54 9.30
CA LYS A 219 -0.42 1.55 8.98
C LYS A 219 0.11 0.45 8.04
N VAL A 220 0.86 0.81 7.00
CA VAL A 220 1.42 -0.15 6.02
C VAL A 220 2.52 -0.98 6.66
N LYS A 221 3.44 -0.35 7.41
CA LYS A 221 4.49 -1.05 8.16
C LYS A 221 3.87 -2.09 9.11
N LYS A 222 2.83 -1.69 9.84
CA LYS A 222 2.11 -2.59 10.75
C LYS A 222 1.43 -3.74 9.98
N MET A 223 0.79 -3.47 8.84
CA MET A 223 0.16 -4.52 8.02
C MET A 223 1.20 -5.55 7.57
N GLN A 224 2.38 -5.12 7.11
CA GLN A 224 3.46 -6.04 6.73
C GLN A 224 4.02 -6.81 7.93
N ALA A 225 4.26 -6.13 9.06
CA ALA A 225 4.74 -6.77 10.26
C ALA A 225 3.78 -7.85 10.80
N ASP A 226 2.46 -7.54 10.83
CA ASP A 226 1.42 -8.47 11.25
C ASP A 226 1.27 -9.65 10.27
N TRP A 227 1.48 -9.42 8.96
CA TRP A 227 1.46 -10.45 7.91
C TRP A 227 2.66 -11.38 8.02
N ILE A 228 3.86 -10.83 8.19
CA ILE A 228 5.08 -11.62 8.45
C ILE A 228 4.93 -12.38 9.77
N GLY A 229 4.38 -11.75 10.79
CA GLY A 229 3.93 -12.37 12.02
C GLY A 229 5.00 -13.17 12.71
N LYS A 230 6.18 -12.57 12.94
CA LYS A 230 7.27 -13.19 13.69
C LYS A 230 6.83 -13.47 15.12
N SER A 231 7.03 -14.68 15.56
CA SER A 231 6.72 -15.12 16.91
C SER A 231 7.88 -15.91 17.52
N TYR A 232 8.14 -15.66 18.79
CA TYR A 232 9.13 -16.36 19.60
C TYR A 232 8.41 -17.39 20.46
N GLY A 233 8.93 -18.61 20.48
CA GLY A 233 8.32 -19.69 21.23
C GLY A 233 9.24 -20.88 21.35
N ALA A 234 8.66 -22.05 21.56
CA ALA A 234 9.35 -23.32 21.58
C ALA A 234 8.62 -24.39 20.77
N GLU A 235 9.38 -25.23 20.12
CA GLU A 235 8.90 -26.58 19.77
C GLU A 235 9.11 -27.49 20.97
N VAL A 236 8.08 -28.24 21.32
CA VAL A 236 8.07 -29.15 22.46
C VAL A 236 7.69 -30.55 22.00
N ASP A 237 8.49 -31.54 22.36
CA ASP A 237 8.30 -32.92 22.00
C ASP A 237 7.50 -33.67 23.08
N PHE A 238 6.33 -34.15 22.70
CA PHE A 238 5.47 -35.00 23.55
C PHE A 238 5.60 -36.45 23.09
N PRO A 239 6.25 -37.34 23.85
CA PRO A 239 6.26 -38.76 23.57
C PRO A 239 4.85 -39.34 23.54
N VAL A 240 4.53 -40.21 22.59
CA VAL A 240 3.28 -40.94 22.56
C VAL A 240 3.38 -42.18 23.46
N GLU A 241 2.42 -42.38 24.37
CA GLU A 241 2.44 -43.47 25.32
C GLU A 241 2.45 -44.83 24.61
N GLY A 242 3.41 -45.71 25.00
CA GLY A 242 3.53 -47.03 24.45
C GLY A 242 4.04 -47.10 22.99
N ARG A 243 4.52 -46.00 22.43
CA ARG A 243 5.04 -45.94 21.05
C ARG A 243 6.42 -45.27 21.02
N ALA A 244 7.13 -45.43 19.89
CA ALA A 244 8.41 -44.78 19.65
C ALA A 244 8.24 -43.34 19.10
N GLU A 245 7.06 -43.03 18.59
CA GLU A 245 6.76 -41.75 17.99
C GLU A 245 6.60 -40.63 19.05
N LYS A 246 6.88 -39.43 18.64
CA LYS A 246 6.63 -38.23 19.40
C LYS A 246 5.81 -37.21 18.57
N ILE A 247 5.02 -36.42 19.22
CA ILE A 247 4.31 -35.30 18.60
C ILE A 247 5.03 -33.99 18.99
N THR A 248 5.56 -33.29 18.01
CA THR A 248 6.18 -31.99 18.22
C THR A 248 5.15 -30.90 18.07
N VAL A 249 4.96 -30.04 19.07
CA VAL A 249 4.06 -28.86 19.01
C VAL A 249 4.87 -27.58 19.06
N TYR A 250 4.41 -26.55 18.32
CA TYR A 250 4.93 -25.21 18.46
C TYR A 250 4.01 -24.38 19.37
N THR A 251 4.58 -23.70 20.36
CA THR A 251 3.83 -22.82 21.25
C THR A 251 4.53 -21.48 21.45
N THR A 252 3.77 -20.39 21.44
CA THR A 252 4.22 -19.05 21.88
C THR A 252 4.07 -18.82 23.38
N ARG A 253 3.47 -19.82 24.10
CA ARG A 253 3.24 -19.79 25.53
C ARG A 253 3.85 -21.03 26.24
N PRO A 254 5.17 -21.23 26.08
CA PRO A 254 5.84 -22.36 26.74
C PRO A 254 5.78 -22.27 28.26
N ASP A 255 5.55 -21.09 28.82
CA ASP A 255 5.28 -20.82 30.23
C ASP A 255 4.07 -21.57 30.78
N THR A 256 3.07 -21.88 29.92
CA THR A 256 1.83 -22.55 30.32
C THR A 256 1.85 -24.08 30.18
N LEU A 257 2.99 -24.69 29.85
CA LEU A 257 3.13 -26.11 29.52
C LEU A 257 2.62 -27.07 30.63
N TYR A 258 2.73 -26.68 31.90
CA TYR A 258 2.17 -27.46 33.03
C TYR A 258 0.64 -27.54 33.00
N GLY A 259 -0.05 -26.57 32.36
CA GLY A 259 -1.50 -26.53 32.21
C GLY A 259 -2.02 -27.21 30.95
N ALA A 260 -1.15 -27.87 30.17
CA ALA A 260 -1.55 -28.62 28.99
C ALA A 260 -2.30 -29.90 29.42
N THR A 261 -3.62 -29.92 29.25
CA THR A 261 -4.47 -31.03 29.69
C THR A 261 -4.94 -31.96 28.57
N PHE A 262 -4.82 -31.51 27.31
CA PHE A 262 -5.05 -32.32 26.12
C PHE A 262 -4.22 -31.80 24.93
N MET A 263 -4.18 -32.57 23.88
CA MET A 263 -3.50 -32.28 22.64
C MET A 263 -4.46 -32.42 21.46
N VAL A 264 -4.34 -31.54 20.49
CA VAL A 264 -5.15 -31.60 19.27
C VAL A 264 -4.24 -31.63 18.04
N LEU A 265 -4.51 -32.58 17.15
CA LEU A 265 -3.88 -32.67 15.83
C LEU A 265 -4.89 -32.27 14.75
N ALA A 266 -4.38 -31.71 13.68
CA ALA A 266 -5.15 -31.52 12.46
C ALA A 266 -5.58 -32.89 11.88
N PRO A 267 -6.79 -33.04 11.32
CA PRO A 267 -7.22 -34.26 10.67
C PRO A 267 -6.28 -34.79 9.57
N GLU A 268 -5.54 -33.85 8.93
CA GLU A 268 -4.58 -34.15 7.86
C GLU A 268 -3.16 -34.48 8.38
N HIS A 269 -2.94 -34.44 9.69
CA HIS A 269 -1.62 -34.73 10.27
C HIS A 269 -1.20 -36.19 9.96
N GLU A 270 0.08 -36.40 9.65
CA GLU A 270 0.60 -37.72 9.24
C GLU A 270 0.34 -38.84 10.27
N LEU A 271 0.28 -38.52 11.55
CA LEU A 271 0.00 -39.45 12.64
C LEU A 271 -1.51 -39.65 12.91
N ALA A 272 -2.40 -38.78 12.36
CA ALA A 272 -3.81 -38.76 12.74
C ALA A 272 -4.50 -40.14 12.68
N ALA A 273 -4.38 -40.82 11.56
CA ALA A 273 -5.00 -42.16 11.39
C ALA A 273 -4.31 -43.24 12.23
N SER A 274 -2.97 -43.18 12.36
CA SER A 274 -2.20 -44.19 13.09
C SER A 274 -2.36 -44.13 14.61
N LEU A 275 -2.80 -42.98 15.15
CA LEU A 275 -3.06 -42.79 16.59
C LEU A 275 -4.39 -43.38 17.04
N ALA A 276 -5.28 -43.77 16.12
CA ALA A 276 -6.52 -44.45 16.45
C ALA A 276 -6.28 -45.83 17.07
N THR A 277 -7.02 -46.12 18.16
CA THR A 277 -7.11 -47.49 18.71
C THR A 277 -8.16 -48.28 17.94
N GLU A 278 -8.18 -49.63 18.13
CA GLU A 278 -9.23 -50.45 17.49
C GLU A 278 -10.66 -50.01 17.84
N GLU A 279 -10.85 -49.44 19.05
CA GLU A 279 -12.15 -48.96 19.53
C GLU A 279 -12.55 -47.61 18.91
N THR A 280 -11.58 -46.78 18.51
CA THR A 280 -11.84 -45.42 17.99
C THR A 280 -11.66 -45.32 16.49
N LYS A 281 -11.13 -46.32 15.83
CA LYS A 281 -10.72 -46.31 14.42
C LYS A 281 -11.82 -45.82 13.48
N GLU A 282 -13.02 -46.40 13.58
CA GLU A 282 -14.14 -46.03 12.71
C GLU A 282 -14.53 -44.57 12.87
N ALA A 283 -14.57 -44.06 14.11
CA ALA A 283 -14.92 -42.67 14.43
C ALA A 283 -13.85 -41.69 13.93
N VAL A 284 -12.54 -42.07 14.06
CA VAL A 284 -11.41 -41.28 13.61
C VAL A 284 -11.37 -41.18 12.07
N GLU A 285 -11.50 -42.34 11.38
CA GLU A 285 -11.52 -42.37 9.90
C GLU A 285 -12.70 -41.54 9.36
N LYS A 286 -13.88 -41.68 9.95
CA LYS A 286 -15.04 -40.87 9.60
C LYS A 286 -14.77 -39.35 9.80
N TYR A 287 -14.18 -38.98 10.94
CA TYR A 287 -13.90 -37.56 11.23
C TYR A 287 -12.90 -36.97 10.26
N ILE A 288 -11.83 -37.68 9.92
CA ILE A 288 -10.85 -37.30 8.92
C ILE A 288 -11.54 -37.05 7.56
N TYR A 289 -12.41 -38.01 7.15
CA TYR A 289 -13.17 -37.88 5.91
C TYR A 289 -14.10 -36.64 5.93
N ASP A 290 -14.92 -36.47 6.98
CA ASP A 290 -15.86 -35.36 7.11
C ASP A 290 -15.12 -34.00 7.13
N ALA A 291 -13.98 -33.92 7.83
CA ALA A 291 -13.13 -32.73 7.86
C ALA A 291 -12.51 -32.39 6.50
N SER A 292 -12.15 -33.42 5.70
CA SER A 292 -11.57 -33.21 4.35
C SER A 292 -12.56 -32.56 3.37
N MET A 293 -13.86 -32.67 3.66
CA MET A 293 -14.94 -32.07 2.83
C MET A 293 -15.20 -30.62 3.19
N LYS A 294 -14.66 -30.10 4.31
CA LYS A 294 -14.81 -28.70 4.74
C LYS A 294 -13.69 -27.80 4.21
N SER A 295 -14.03 -26.59 3.80
CA SER A 295 -13.01 -25.58 3.51
C SER A 295 -12.37 -25.04 4.80
N ASN A 296 -11.15 -24.49 4.72
CA ASN A 296 -10.51 -23.85 5.88
C ASN A 296 -11.33 -22.66 6.40
N VAL A 297 -12.10 -22.00 5.53
CA VAL A 297 -12.99 -20.90 5.89
C VAL A 297 -14.15 -21.39 6.72
N ASP A 298 -14.79 -22.50 6.32
CA ASP A 298 -15.87 -23.10 7.09
C ASP A 298 -15.37 -23.53 8.48
N ARG A 299 -14.18 -24.15 8.54
CA ARG A 299 -13.52 -24.55 9.78
C ARG A 299 -13.25 -23.37 10.74
N MET A 300 -12.83 -22.21 10.18
CA MET A 300 -12.56 -21.01 10.98
C MET A 300 -13.83 -20.27 11.42
N GLN A 301 -14.92 -20.39 10.65
CA GLN A 301 -16.21 -19.71 10.92
C GLN A 301 -17.15 -20.55 11.77
N ASP A 302 -16.92 -21.87 11.85
CA ASP A 302 -17.73 -22.78 12.65
C ASP A 302 -17.63 -22.39 14.14
N LYS A 303 -18.74 -21.92 14.69
CA LYS A 303 -18.84 -21.53 16.10
C LYS A 303 -18.82 -22.75 17.03
N GLU A 304 -19.24 -23.92 16.53
CA GLU A 304 -19.31 -25.13 17.30
C GLU A 304 -18.02 -25.95 17.16
N LYS A 305 -17.28 -26.12 18.27
CA LYS A 305 -16.07 -26.94 18.27
C LYS A 305 -16.43 -28.42 18.13
N THR A 306 -15.87 -29.07 17.12
CA THR A 306 -16.00 -30.51 16.89
C THR A 306 -14.65 -31.21 17.13
N GLY A 307 -14.70 -32.48 17.46
CA GLY A 307 -13.48 -33.28 17.67
C GLY A 307 -13.79 -34.73 17.94
N VAL A 308 -12.78 -35.58 17.72
CA VAL A 308 -12.82 -37.00 18.02
C VAL A 308 -11.60 -37.42 18.84
N PHE A 309 -11.79 -38.17 19.90
CA PHE A 309 -10.70 -38.75 20.68
C PHE A 309 -10.07 -39.91 19.93
N THR A 310 -8.73 -39.93 19.81
CA THR A 310 -8.01 -40.99 19.08
C THR A 310 -7.89 -42.31 19.85
N GLY A 311 -8.12 -42.31 21.17
CA GLY A 311 -7.85 -43.42 22.05
C GLY A 311 -6.40 -43.44 22.58
N SER A 312 -5.51 -42.64 22.02
CA SER A 312 -4.09 -42.55 22.40
C SER A 312 -3.81 -41.34 23.30
N TYR A 313 -2.69 -41.40 24.01
CA TYR A 313 -2.23 -40.37 24.93
C TYR A 313 -0.80 -39.95 24.58
N ALA A 314 -0.53 -38.65 24.76
CA ALA A 314 0.84 -38.15 24.80
C ALA A 314 1.27 -37.90 26.25
N ILE A 315 2.56 -37.88 26.51
CA ILE A 315 3.14 -37.61 27.82
C ILE A 315 3.68 -36.20 27.88
N ASN A 316 3.17 -35.40 28.79
CA ASN A 316 3.70 -34.05 29.00
C ASN A 316 5.15 -34.14 29.51
N PRO A 317 6.14 -33.60 28.80
CA PRO A 317 7.55 -33.81 29.11
C PRO A 317 8.03 -33.09 30.39
N LEU A 318 7.23 -32.14 30.96
CA LEU A 318 7.60 -31.47 32.21
C LEU A 318 7.13 -32.18 33.46
N ASN A 319 5.90 -32.75 33.47
CA ASN A 319 5.29 -33.29 34.66
C ASN A 319 4.92 -34.79 34.54
N GLY A 320 5.13 -35.40 33.36
CA GLY A 320 4.78 -36.81 33.10
C GLY A 320 3.28 -37.08 33.00
N ALA A 321 2.43 -36.09 32.97
CA ALA A 321 0.98 -36.26 32.89
C ALA A 321 0.56 -36.82 31.53
N LYS A 322 -0.42 -37.74 31.57
CA LYS A 322 -1.06 -38.24 30.35
C LYS A 322 -2.02 -37.25 29.79
N THR A 323 -1.80 -36.82 28.54
CA THR A 323 -2.59 -35.86 27.77
C THR A 323 -3.34 -36.61 26.66
N PRO A 324 -4.67 -36.68 26.67
CA PRO A 324 -5.44 -37.34 25.59
C PRO A 324 -5.22 -36.60 24.27
N ILE A 325 -5.07 -37.40 23.19
CA ILE A 325 -4.85 -36.88 21.83
C ILE A 325 -6.18 -36.87 21.10
N TRP A 326 -6.59 -35.71 20.64
CA TRP A 326 -7.81 -35.48 19.86
C TRP A 326 -7.48 -35.05 18.43
N LEU A 327 -8.37 -35.34 17.48
CA LEU A 327 -8.40 -34.65 16.19
C LEU A 327 -9.50 -33.59 16.22
N SER A 328 -9.20 -32.42 15.68
CA SER A 328 -10.20 -31.37 15.51
C SER A 328 -9.89 -30.49 14.31
N ASP A 329 -10.94 -30.07 13.63
CA ASP A 329 -10.88 -29.27 12.40
C ASP A 329 -10.53 -27.79 12.63
N TYR A 330 -10.49 -27.31 13.89
CA TYR A 330 -9.99 -25.98 14.18
C TYR A 330 -8.45 -25.88 14.17
N VAL A 331 -7.73 -27.01 14.14
CA VAL A 331 -6.27 -27.07 13.93
C VAL A 331 -5.98 -27.31 12.46
N LEU A 332 -5.10 -26.49 11.89
CA LEU A 332 -4.74 -26.56 10.48
C LEU A 332 -3.37 -27.22 10.32
N ALA A 333 -3.26 -28.17 9.38
CA ALA A 333 -2.01 -28.91 9.13
C ALA A 333 -0.88 -28.03 8.57
N ASP A 334 -1.23 -26.93 7.93
CA ASP A 334 -0.30 -25.97 7.33
C ASP A 334 0.15 -24.85 8.29
N TYR A 335 -0.28 -24.89 9.56
CA TYR A 335 0.15 -23.94 10.59
C TYR A 335 0.98 -24.63 11.68
N GLY A 336 2.22 -24.19 11.85
CA GLY A 336 3.17 -24.77 12.82
C GLY A 336 3.51 -26.22 12.45
N THR A 337 3.31 -27.13 13.38
CA THR A 337 3.54 -28.58 13.21
C THR A 337 2.27 -29.36 12.87
N GLY A 338 1.12 -28.70 12.68
CA GLY A 338 -0.18 -29.35 12.54
C GLY A 338 -0.69 -30.00 13.84
N ALA A 339 -0.03 -29.74 14.96
CA ALA A 339 -0.40 -30.20 16.29
C ALA A 339 -0.25 -29.07 17.32
N ILE A 340 -1.13 -29.02 18.29
CA ILE A 340 -1.11 -28.03 19.38
C ILE A 340 -1.25 -28.70 20.75
N MET A 341 -0.55 -28.17 21.74
CA MET A 341 -0.88 -28.42 23.13
C MET A 341 -2.00 -27.48 23.53
N CYS A 342 -2.97 -27.96 24.25
CA CYS A 342 -4.15 -27.18 24.65
C CYS A 342 -4.10 -26.86 26.14
N VAL A 343 -4.25 -25.58 26.46
CA VAL A 343 -4.20 -25.04 27.82
C VAL A 343 -5.52 -24.32 28.12
N PRO A 344 -6.59 -25.05 28.48
CA PRO A 344 -7.93 -24.52 28.56
C PRO A 344 -8.10 -23.39 29.60
N ALA A 345 -7.28 -23.34 30.62
CA ALA A 345 -7.33 -22.23 31.57
C ALA A 345 -6.85 -20.88 30.99
N HIS A 346 -6.13 -20.87 29.86
CA HIS A 346 -5.45 -19.69 29.29
C HIS A 346 -5.66 -19.45 27.81
N ASP A 347 -6.56 -20.20 27.15
CA ASP A 347 -7.00 -19.99 25.76
C ASP A 347 -8.52 -20.23 25.65
N ASP A 348 -9.26 -19.28 25.11
CA ASP A 348 -10.72 -19.34 25.01
C ASP A 348 -11.21 -20.53 24.17
N ARG A 349 -10.51 -20.85 23.09
CA ARG A 349 -10.88 -21.99 22.18
C ARG A 349 -10.68 -23.31 22.88
N ASP A 350 -9.57 -23.43 23.61
CA ASP A 350 -9.26 -24.63 24.40
C ASP A 350 -10.24 -24.79 25.57
N PHE A 351 -10.66 -23.65 26.19
CA PHE A 351 -11.65 -23.64 27.26
C PHE A 351 -13.01 -24.14 26.78
N GLU A 352 -13.48 -23.63 25.62
CA GLU A 352 -14.74 -24.09 25.01
C GLU A 352 -14.70 -25.58 24.68
N PHE A 353 -13.59 -26.08 24.11
CA PHE A 353 -13.39 -27.46 23.76
C PHE A 353 -13.35 -28.35 25.02
N ALA A 354 -12.55 -27.97 26.01
CA ALA A 354 -12.43 -28.72 27.27
C ALA A 354 -13.77 -28.80 28.01
N THR A 355 -14.51 -27.70 28.03
CA THR A 355 -15.87 -27.67 28.66
C THR A 355 -16.84 -28.63 27.94
N LYS A 356 -16.84 -28.61 26.58
CA LYS A 356 -17.71 -29.47 25.76
C LYS A 356 -17.42 -30.95 25.97
N PHE A 357 -16.15 -31.33 26.06
CA PHE A 357 -15.72 -32.72 26.14
C PHE A 357 -15.36 -33.18 27.57
N ASN A 358 -15.67 -32.37 28.58
CA ASN A 358 -15.38 -32.66 30.01
C ASN A 358 -13.91 -32.98 30.28
N ILE A 359 -12.99 -32.24 29.66
CA ILE A 359 -11.56 -32.36 29.88
C ILE A 359 -11.15 -31.46 31.07
N PRO A 360 -10.20 -31.89 31.92
CA PRO A 360 -9.77 -31.08 33.07
C PRO A 360 -9.19 -29.71 32.65
N ILE A 361 -9.51 -28.69 33.44
CA ILE A 361 -8.98 -27.32 33.25
C ILE A 361 -8.08 -27.04 34.47
N ILE A 362 -6.78 -26.77 34.20
CA ILE A 362 -5.77 -26.51 35.23
C ILE A 362 -5.23 -25.10 35.02
N GLN A 363 -5.52 -24.21 35.97
CA GLN A 363 -5.00 -22.85 35.97
C GLN A 363 -3.53 -22.86 36.37
N VAL A 364 -2.65 -22.26 35.54
CA VAL A 364 -1.20 -22.15 35.81
C VAL A 364 -0.70 -20.72 35.90
N ILE A 365 -1.50 -19.74 35.56
CA ILE A 365 -1.22 -18.31 35.78
C ILE A 365 -2.39 -17.71 36.56
N ALA A 366 -2.07 -17.04 37.64
CA ALA A 366 -3.07 -16.42 38.48
C ALA A 366 -2.74 -14.96 38.80
N LYS A 367 -3.74 -14.11 38.82
CA LYS A 367 -3.61 -12.77 39.36
C LYS A 367 -3.37 -12.88 40.89
N ASP A 368 -2.32 -12.22 41.36
CA ASP A 368 -1.96 -12.22 42.78
C ASP A 368 -1.71 -13.64 43.38
N GLY A 369 -1.36 -14.62 42.54
CA GLY A 369 -1.03 -16.00 42.96
C GLY A 369 -2.20 -16.82 43.54
N LYS A 370 -3.45 -16.39 43.33
CA LYS A 370 -4.65 -17.08 43.82
C LYS A 370 -5.40 -17.77 42.67
N GLU A 371 -5.66 -19.07 42.84
CA GLU A 371 -6.44 -19.88 41.93
C GLU A 371 -7.94 -19.44 41.93
N ILE A 372 -8.58 -19.49 40.74
CA ILE A 372 -10.02 -19.23 40.57
C ILE A 372 -10.76 -20.56 40.82
N GLU A 373 -11.54 -20.64 41.91
CA GLU A 373 -12.20 -21.89 42.33
C GLU A 373 -13.18 -22.47 41.29
N ASN A 374 -13.89 -21.67 40.52
CA ASN A 374 -14.80 -22.11 39.47
C ASN A 374 -14.61 -21.22 38.24
N MET A 375 -13.75 -21.63 37.33
CA MET A 375 -13.52 -20.91 36.07
C MET A 375 -14.73 -21.06 35.14
N THR A 376 -15.34 -19.94 34.75
CA THR A 376 -16.44 -19.88 33.77
C THR A 376 -15.95 -19.39 32.39
N GLU A 377 -14.72 -18.92 32.32
CA GLU A 377 -14.03 -18.43 31.14
C GLU A 377 -12.52 -18.60 31.29
N ALA A 378 -11.77 -18.56 30.21
CA ALA A 378 -10.32 -18.65 30.27
C ALA A 378 -9.71 -17.37 30.86
N TYR A 379 -8.66 -17.51 31.66
CA TYR A 379 -7.81 -16.38 32.10
C TYR A 379 -6.75 -16.09 31.06
N THR A 380 -7.02 -15.17 30.13
CA THR A 380 -6.16 -14.88 28.96
C THR A 380 -5.11 -13.81 29.21
N GLU A 381 -5.08 -13.19 30.40
CA GLU A 381 -4.09 -12.21 30.76
C GLU A 381 -2.66 -12.79 30.71
N ALA A 382 -1.75 -12.06 30.06
CA ALA A 382 -0.39 -12.54 29.85
C ALA A 382 0.50 -12.43 31.10
N ALA A 383 0.15 -11.56 32.04
CA ALA A 383 0.87 -11.31 33.26
C ALA A 383 0.19 -11.95 34.47
N GLY A 384 0.99 -12.46 35.38
CA GLY A 384 0.53 -13.06 36.63
C GLY A 384 1.58 -13.98 37.24
N THR A 385 1.27 -14.51 38.42
CA THR A 385 2.17 -15.42 39.15
C THR A 385 1.86 -16.86 38.74
N MET A 386 2.89 -17.64 38.48
CA MET A 386 2.78 -19.06 38.18
C MET A 386 2.28 -19.84 39.38
N ILE A 387 1.27 -20.68 39.18
CA ILE A 387 0.69 -21.65 40.14
C ILE A 387 0.56 -23.01 39.48
N ASN A 388 0.37 -24.09 40.20
CA ASN A 388 0.18 -25.46 39.69
C ASN A 388 1.26 -25.87 38.65
N SER A 389 2.46 -25.28 38.72
CA SER A 389 3.51 -25.38 37.70
C SER A 389 4.83 -25.93 38.28
N GLY A 390 4.76 -26.76 39.29
CA GLY A 390 5.94 -27.42 39.89
C GLY A 390 7.01 -26.42 40.31
N GLU A 391 8.21 -26.57 39.78
CA GLU A 391 9.36 -25.68 40.06
C GLU A 391 9.18 -24.25 39.57
N TRP A 392 8.23 -23.96 38.68
CA TRP A 392 7.93 -22.63 38.18
C TRP A 392 6.94 -21.86 39.06
N ASN A 393 6.40 -22.49 40.12
CA ASN A 393 5.48 -21.84 41.06
C ASN A 393 6.12 -20.60 41.68
N GLY A 394 5.36 -19.51 41.74
CA GLY A 394 5.82 -18.23 42.26
C GLY A 394 6.62 -17.34 41.29
N MET A 395 6.98 -17.86 40.10
CA MET A 395 7.63 -17.04 39.09
C MET A 395 6.62 -16.12 38.42
N GLU A 396 7.10 -14.98 37.90
CA GLU A 396 6.31 -14.08 37.07
C GLU A 396 6.19 -14.64 35.66
N SER A 397 4.97 -14.82 35.15
CA SER A 397 4.71 -15.45 33.87
C SER A 397 5.33 -14.70 32.68
N SER A 398 5.40 -13.38 32.74
CA SER A 398 6.02 -12.54 31.71
C SER A 398 7.54 -12.76 31.59
N VAL A 399 8.20 -13.07 32.68
CA VAL A 399 9.64 -13.43 32.73
C VAL A 399 9.81 -14.86 32.24
N LEU A 400 9.03 -15.80 32.80
CA LEU A 400 9.11 -17.20 32.44
C LEU A 400 8.82 -17.44 30.95
N LYS A 401 7.88 -16.72 30.36
CA LYS A 401 7.59 -16.81 28.92
C LYS A 401 8.83 -16.61 28.04
N LYS A 402 9.77 -15.74 28.46
CA LYS A 402 11.03 -15.48 27.75
C LYS A 402 12.09 -16.54 28.04
N GLU A 403 12.11 -17.08 29.22
CA GLU A 403 13.11 -18.06 29.67
C GLU A 403 12.73 -19.51 29.33
N ALA A 404 11.44 -19.85 29.31
CA ALA A 404 10.97 -21.20 29.12
C ALA A 404 11.46 -21.88 27.82
N PRO A 405 11.56 -21.19 26.66
CA PRO A 405 12.15 -21.80 25.46
C PRO A 405 13.56 -22.35 25.69
N HIS A 406 14.40 -21.59 26.36
CA HIS A 406 15.79 -22.00 26.68
C HIS A 406 15.84 -23.12 27.75
N ILE A 407 14.90 -23.10 28.71
CA ILE A 407 14.77 -24.19 29.69
C ILE A 407 14.39 -25.50 29.01
N ILE A 408 13.44 -25.44 28.06
CA ILE A 408 12.97 -26.59 27.25
C ILE A 408 14.13 -27.18 26.45
N GLU A 409 14.92 -26.34 25.78
CA GLU A 409 16.08 -26.74 25.00
C GLU A 409 17.17 -27.37 25.88
N LYS A 410 17.50 -26.73 27.01
CA LYS A 410 18.48 -27.25 27.96
C LYS A 410 18.10 -28.62 28.54
N ARG A 411 16.79 -28.90 28.65
CA ARG A 411 16.28 -30.21 29.13
C ARG A 411 16.23 -31.26 28.03
N GLY A 412 16.45 -30.89 26.77
CA GLY A 412 16.38 -31.82 25.64
C GLY A 412 14.97 -32.31 25.33
N ILE A 413 13.93 -31.59 25.78
CA ILE A 413 12.53 -31.92 25.54
C ILE A 413 11.90 -31.06 24.40
N GLY A 414 12.73 -30.31 23.69
CA GLY A 414 12.33 -29.44 22.59
C GLY A 414 13.45 -28.47 22.24
N ARG A 415 13.11 -27.38 21.55
CA ARG A 415 14.06 -26.33 21.18
C ARG A 415 13.40 -24.95 21.17
N ALA A 416 14.17 -23.90 21.47
CA ALA A 416 13.76 -22.54 21.22
C ALA A 416 13.61 -22.31 19.71
N THR A 417 12.52 -21.72 19.29
CA THR A 417 12.20 -21.59 17.87
C THR A 417 11.52 -20.26 17.58
N VAL A 418 11.92 -19.66 16.46
CA VAL A 418 11.24 -18.52 15.87
C VAL A 418 10.35 -19.05 14.74
N ASN A 419 9.10 -18.65 14.73
CA ASN A 419 8.15 -19.01 13.68
C ASN A 419 7.57 -17.73 13.03
N TYR A 420 7.08 -17.86 11.80
CA TYR A 420 6.47 -16.80 11.03
C TYR A 420 5.09 -17.23 10.55
N LYS A 421 4.14 -16.29 10.50
CA LYS A 421 2.85 -16.51 9.82
C LYS A 421 3.01 -16.50 8.31
N LEU A 422 3.97 -15.71 7.79
CA LEU A 422 4.31 -15.66 6.37
C LEU A 422 4.57 -17.07 5.83
N ARG A 423 3.99 -17.35 4.66
CA ARG A 423 4.20 -18.60 3.91
C ARG A 423 4.94 -18.30 2.62
N ASP A 424 5.57 -19.32 2.04
CA ASP A 424 6.16 -19.20 0.72
C ASP A 424 5.10 -18.85 -0.30
N TRP A 425 5.49 -18.04 -1.26
CA TRP A 425 4.58 -17.48 -2.26
C TRP A 425 4.20 -18.52 -3.31
N VAL A 426 2.89 -18.85 -3.44
CA VAL A 426 2.35 -19.71 -4.51
C VAL A 426 2.44 -18.98 -5.84
N PHE A 427 3.35 -19.42 -6.69
CA PHE A 427 3.79 -18.62 -7.84
C PHE A 427 3.19 -19.06 -9.18
N SER A 428 2.81 -20.33 -9.38
CA SER A 428 2.23 -20.79 -10.64
C SER A 428 0.73 -20.51 -10.76
N ARG A 429 0.31 -20.20 -12.02
CA ARG A 429 -1.09 -19.99 -12.40
C ARG A 429 -1.47 -20.91 -13.56
N GLN A 430 -2.64 -21.52 -13.46
CA GLN A 430 -3.21 -22.44 -14.46
C GLN A 430 -3.98 -21.61 -15.52
N ARG A 431 -3.29 -20.62 -16.07
CA ARG A 431 -3.84 -19.63 -17.01
C ARG A 431 -2.91 -19.47 -18.21
N TYR A 432 -3.46 -18.98 -19.33
CA TYR A 432 -2.70 -18.72 -20.55
C TYR A 432 -1.96 -17.38 -20.49
N TRP A 433 -2.67 -16.29 -20.11
CA TRP A 433 -2.15 -14.92 -20.23
C TRP A 433 -1.28 -14.53 -19.03
N GLY A 434 -0.02 -14.92 -19.12
CA GLY A 434 1.02 -14.66 -18.13
C GLY A 434 2.40 -15.03 -18.66
N GLU A 435 3.45 -14.60 -17.99
CA GLU A 435 4.82 -14.99 -18.34
C GLU A 435 4.99 -16.50 -18.21
N PRO A 436 5.42 -17.22 -19.27
CA PRO A 436 5.73 -18.65 -19.15
C PRO A 436 6.86 -18.89 -18.16
N ILE A 437 6.69 -19.90 -17.30
CA ILE A 437 7.75 -20.31 -16.36
C ILE A 437 8.82 -21.04 -17.14
N PRO A 438 10.09 -20.56 -17.15
CA PRO A 438 11.14 -21.05 -18.04
C PRO A 438 11.83 -22.32 -17.49
N ILE A 439 11.03 -23.37 -17.28
CA ILE A 439 11.51 -24.68 -16.77
C ILE A 439 11.14 -25.80 -17.76
N ILE A 440 12.01 -26.78 -17.85
CA ILE A 440 11.86 -28.00 -18.63
C ILE A 440 11.88 -29.19 -17.68
N HIS A 441 10.84 -30.00 -17.71
CA HIS A 441 10.74 -31.25 -16.97
C HIS A 441 11.39 -32.41 -17.76
N CYS A 442 12.60 -32.75 -17.38
CA CYS A 442 13.37 -33.83 -18.01
C CYS A 442 13.25 -35.13 -17.18
N PRO A 443 12.94 -36.29 -17.82
CA PRO A 443 12.84 -37.55 -17.09
C PRO A 443 14.17 -38.02 -16.48
N ASN A 444 15.30 -37.54 -16.99
CA ASN A 444 16.64 -37.92 -16.53
C ASN A 444 17.25 -36.89 -15.57
N CYS A 445 17.02 -35.57 -15.84
CA CYS A 445 17.70 -34.48 -15.12
C CYS A 445 16.78 -33.79 -14.10
N GLY A 446 15.49 -34.12 -14.05
CA GLY A 446 14.50 -33.39 -13.23
C GLY A 446 14.15 -32.03 -13.84
N ASN A 447 13.96 -31.03 -12.99
CA ASN A 447 13.64 -29.68 -13.41
C ASN A 447 14.90 -28.94 -13.89
N VAL A 448 14.91 -28.53 -15.16
CA VAL A 448 16.04 -27.87 -15.82
C VAL A 448 15.58 -26.51 -16.31
N PRO A 449 16.26 -25.40 -15.96
CA PRO A 449 15.90 -24.09 -16.48
C PRO A 449 16.22 -23.98 -17.98
N VAL A 450 15.40 -23.21 -18.71
CA VAL A 450 15.71 -22.79 -20.07
C VAL A 450 17.02 -21.99 -20.04
N PRO A 451 17.96 -22.24 -20.96
CA PRO A 451 19.20 -21.47 -21.04
C PRO A 451 18.93 -19.96 -21.14
N GLU A 452 19.74 -19.17 -20.44
CA GLU A 452 19.51 -17.70 -20.36
C GLU A 452 19.59 -17.03 -21.74
N GLU A 453 20.41 -17.55 -22.64
CA GLU A 453 20.54 -17.10 -24.03
C GLU A 453 19.33 -17.42 -24.92
N GLU A 454 18.49 -18.38 -24.52
CA GLU A 454 17.23 -18.71 -25.20
C GLU A 454 16.02 -17.93 -24.68
N LEU A 455 16.20 -17.11 -23.65
CA LEU A 455 15.13 -16.24 -23.14
C LEU A 455 14.91 -15.05 -24.10
N PRO A 456 13.67 -14.60 -24.31
CA PRO A 456 12.46 -15.06 -23.62
C PRO A 456 11.87 -16.34 -24.19
N LEU A 457 11.45 -17.27 -23.31
CA LEU A 457 10.51 -18.32 -23.68
C LEU A 457 9.17 -17.66 -24.02
N ARG A 458 8.83 -17.59 -25.29
CA ARG A 458 7.66 -16.85 -25.77
C ARG A 458 6.35 -17.64 -25.52
N LEU A 459 5.32 -16.90 -25.13
CA LEU A 459 3.96 -17.39 -25.10
C LEU A 459 3.51 -17.74 -26.52
N PRO A 460 3.00 -18.96 -26.79
CA PRO A 460 2.54 -19.34 -28.13
C PRO A 460 1.24 -18.59 -28.48
N ASP A 461 1.05 -18.26 -29.75
CA ASP A 461 -0.20 -17.71 -30.25
C ASP A 461 -1.26 -18.84 -30.35
N VAL A 462 -2.44 -18.65 -29.78
CA VAL A 462 -3.48 -19.68 -29.70
C VAL A 462 -4.86 -19.11 -30.05
N GLU A 463 -5.69 -19.92 -30.68
CA GLU A 463 -7.08 -19.57 -30.99
C GLU A 463 -8.00 -19.71 -29.76
N SER A 464 -7.73 -20.70 -28.89
CA SER A 464 -8.51 -20.97 -27.66
C SER A 464 -7.59 -21.01 -26.45
N TYR A 465 -7.96 -20.29 -25.39
CA TYR A 465 -7.21 -20.16 -24.15
C TYR A 465 -8.10 -20.23 -22.90
N GLU A 466 -9.31 -20.77 -23.03
CA GLU A 466 -10.23 -20.91 -21.90
C GLU A 466 -9.64 -21.85 -20.83
N PRO A 467 -9.66 -21.44 -19.54
CA PRO A 467 -9.14 -22.29 -18.48
C PRO A 467 -9.96 -23.57 -18.33
N THR A 468 -9.26 -24.71 -18.22
CA THR A 468 -9.87 -26.05 -18.19
C THR A 468 -10.70 -26.30 -16.91
N GLY A 469 -10.28 -25.74 -15.77
CA GLY A 469 -10.85 -26.03 -14.45
C GLY A 469 -10.36 -27.35 -13.82
N THR A 470 -9.62 -28.15 -14.59
CA THR A 470 -9.06 -29.44 -14.10
C THR A 470 -7.85 -29.26 -13.20
N GLY A 471 -7.18 -28.12 -13.30
CA GLY A 471 -5.87 -27.84 -12.68
C GLY A 471 -4.74 -27.80 -13.71
N GLU A 472 -5.03 -28.16 -14.96
CA GLU A 472 -4.10 -28.04 -16.08
C GLU A 472 -4.22 -26.68 -16.73
N SER A 473 -3.09 -26.11 -17.15
CA SER A 473 -3.07 -24.87 -17.94
C SER A 473 -3.56 -25.13 -19.36
N PRO A 474 -4.19 -24.16 -20.03
CA PRO A 474 -4.49 -24.23 -21.48
C PRO A 474 -3.27 -24.52 -22.35
N LEU A 475 -2.08 -24.12 -21.92
CA LEU A 475 -0.82 -24.39 -22.62
C LEU A 475 -0.50 -25.89 -22.72
N ALA A 476 -0.98 -26.71 -21.77
CA ALA A 476 -0.74 -28.15 -21.76
C ALA A 476 -1.31 -28.88 -22.99
N ALA A 477 -2.30 -28.29 -23.67
CA ALA A 477 -2.92 -28.84 -24.87
C ALA A 477 -2.14 -28.54 -26.16
N ILE A 478 -1.04 -27.75 -26.10
CA ILE A 478 -0.29 -27.32 -27.27
C ILE A 478 0.98 -28.20 -27.41
N ASP A 479 0.84 -29.37 -28.01
CA ASP A 479 1.91 -30.35 -28.11
C ASP A 479 3.20 -29.80 -28.74
N GLU A 480 3.10 -28.97 -29.76
CA GLU A 480 4.27 -28.38 -30.45
C GLU A 480 5.05 -27.42 -29.54
N TRP A 481 4.37 -26.75 -28.62
CA TRP A 481 5.02 -25.86 -27.67
C TRP A 481 5.52 -26.61 -26.43
N VAL A 482 4.75 -27.60 -25.93
CA VAL A 482 5.08 -28.37 -24.71
C VAL A 482 6.27 -29.26 -24.91
N ASN A 483 6.31 -30.03 -26.03
CA ASN A 483 7.35 -31.01 -26.25
C ASN A 483 8.67 -30.34 -26.69
N CYS A 484 9.74 -30.66 -26.01
CA CYS A 484 11.06 -30.11 -26.29
C CYS A 484 12.18 -31.14 -26.00
N LYS A 485 13.41 -30.75 -26.21
CA LYS A 485 14.58 -31.52 -25.80
C LYS A 485 15.20 -30.89 -24.55
N CYS A 486 15.65 -31.72 -23.63
CA CYS A 486 16.43 -31.26 -22.49
C CYS A 486 17.75 -30.61 -22.95
N PRO A 487 18.05 -29.35 -22.56
CA PRO A 487 19.27 -28.67 -22.95
C PRO A 487 20.55 -29.31 -22.34
N VAL A 488 20.40 -30.14 -21.28
CA VAL A 488 21.52 -30.77 -20.59
C VAL A 488 21.85 -32.14 -21.19
N CYS A 489 20.83 -32.99 -21.38
CA CYS A 489 21.06 -34.41 -21.80
C CYS A 489 20.46 -34.79 -23.17
N GLY A 490 19.73 -33.90 -23.81
CA GLY A 490 19.09 -34.09 -25.11
C GLY A 490 17.85 -35.01 -25.10
N ALA A 491 17.46 -35.58 -23.97
CA ALA A 491 16.27 -36.41 -23.83
C ALA A 491 14.97 -35.67 -24.19
N ALA A 492 13.98 -36.40 -24.71
CA ALA A 492 12.64 -35.88 -24.91
C ALA A 492 12.05 -35.42 -23.55
N SER A 493 11.62 -34.20 -23.50
CA SER A 493 11.24 -33.51 -22.27
C SER A 493 10.00 -32.61 -22.53
N LYS A 494 9.43 -32.05 -21.46
CA LYS A 494 8.26 -31.17 -21.56
C LYS A 494 8.54 -29.82 -20.89
N ARG A 495 8.11 -28.73 -21.50
CA ARG A 495 8.10 -27.42 -20.85
C ARG A 495 7.07 -27.37 -19.74
N GLU A 496 7.35 -26.57 -18.72
CA GLU A 496 6.33 -26.16 -17.74
C GLU A 496 5.20 -25.43 -18.44
N THR A 497 3.96 -25.77 -18.10
CA THR A 497 2.76 -25.23 -18.75
C THR A 497 2.03 -24.15 -17.93
N ASN A 498 2.38 -24.02 -16.66
CA ASN A 498 1.88 -22.92 -15.84
C ASN A 498 2.57 -21.61 -16.19
N THR A 499 1.87 -20.51 -15.94
CA THR A 499 2.40 -19.15 -16.08
C THR A 499 2.64 -18.50 -14.73
N MET A 500 3.43 -17.44 -14.70
CA MET A 500 3.66 -16.62 -13.51
C MET A 500 2.44 -15.77 -13.19
N PRO A 501 2.26 -15.34 -11.92
CA PRO A 501 1.24 -14.38 -11.58
C PRO A 501 1.60 -12.98 -12.12
N GLN A 502 0.62 -12.11 -12.33
CA GLN A 502 0.86 -10.71 -12.75
C GLN A 502 1.86 -9.97 -11.84
N TRP A 503 1.93 -10.34 -10.56
CA TRP A 503 2.86 -9.78 -9.59
C TRP A 503 4.33 -10.05 -9.91
N ALA A 504 4.65 -11.01 -10.77
CA ALA A 504 6.01 -11.32 -11.15
C ALA A 504 6.65 -10.15 -11.91
N GLY A 505 5.98 -9.63 -12.93
CA GLY A 505 6.45 -8.46 -13.69
C GLY A 505 6.39 -7.16 -12.87
N SER A 506 5.32 -6.97 -12.10
CA SER A 506 5.15 -5.76 -11.31
C SER A 506 6.07 -5.66 -10.08
N SER A 507 6.74 -6.74 -9.69
CA SER A 507 7.66 -6.70 -8.54
C SER A 507 9.01 -6.02 -8.82
N TRP A 508 9.35 -5.76 -10.07
CA TRP A 508 10.64 -5.20 -10.46
C TRP A 508 10.58 -4.12 -11.55
N TYR A 509 9.41 -3.79 -12.09
CA TYR A 509 9.19 -2.90 -13.24
C TYR A 509 9.84 -1.51 -13.08
N PHE A 510 9.92 -0.99 -11.86
CA PHE A 510 10.54 0.30 -11.54
C PHE A 510 12.05 0.35 -11.89
N LEU A 511 12.72 -0.80 -11.89
CA LEU A 511 14.10 -0.93 -12.35
C LEU A 511 14.18 -0.82 -13.87
N ARG A 512 13.21 -1.42 -14.58
CA ARG A 512 13.20 -1.45 -16.03
C ARG A 512 12.96 -0.11 -16.68
N TYR A 513 12.14 0.73 -16.06
CA TYR A 513 11.86 2.06 -16.58
C TYR A 513 13.09 2.89 -16.90
N VAL A 514 14.11 2.84 -16.05
CA VAL A 514 15.31 3.68 -16.21
C VAL A 514 16.27 3.17 -17.29
N ASP A 515 16.07 1.92 -17.76
CA ASP A 515 16.93 1.28 -18.77
C ASP A 515 16.13 0.33 -19.69
N ASN A 516 14.94 0.76 -20.13
CA ASN A 516 13.94 -0.07 -20.83
C ASN A 516 14.41 -0.60 -22.20
N HIS A 517 15.39 0.02 -22.84
CA HIS A 517 15.95 -0.42 -24.12
C HIS A 517 17.20 -1.31 -23.99
N ASN A 518 17.66 -1.60 -22.78
CA ASN A 518 18.80 -2.49 -22.55
C ASN A 518 18.41 -3.96 -22.80
N ASN A 519 19.01 -4.56 -23.82
CA ASN A 519 18.76 -5.96 -24.18
C ASN A 519 19.82 -6.94 -23.63
N LYS A 520 20.84 -6.43 -22.94
CA LYS A 520 21.95 -7.21 -22.39
C LYS A 520 21.79 -7.51 -20.91
N GLU A 521 21.19 -6.56 -20.18
CA GLU A 521 21.02 -6.61 -18.72
C GLU A 521 19.61 -6.16 -18.36
N LEU A 522 19.11 -6.59 -17.20
CA LEU A 522 17.84 -6.13 -16.62
C LEU A 522 17.85 -4.61 -16.44
N VAL A 523 18.93 -4.10 -15.88
CA VAL A 523 19.27 -2.69 -15.73
C VAL A 523 20.79 -2.60 -15.64
N SER A 524 21.40 -1.65 -16.35
CA SER A 524 22.84 -1.41 -16.22
C SER A 524 23.17 -0.78 -14.86
N ARG A 525 24.32 -1.13 -14.32
CA ARG A 525 24.79 -0.57 -13.04
C ARG A 525 24.84 0.95 -13.06
N GLU A 526 25.33 1.53 -14.15
CA GLU A 526 25.42 2.98 -14.33
C GLU A 526 24.04 3.65 -14.20
N LYS A 527 23.01 3.11 -14.85
CA LYS A 527 21.65 3.63 -14.78
C LYS A 527 21.01 3.42 -13.41
N ALA A 528 21.28 2.26 -12.80
CA ALA A 528 20.79 1.97 -11.46
C ALA A 528 21.37 2.96 -10.44
N ASP A 529 22.67 3.18 -10.44
CA ASP A 529 23.35 4.09 -9.52
C ASP A 529 22.94 5.56 -9.73
N GLU A 530 22.59 5.93 -10.98
CA GLU A 530 22.18 7.29 -11.32
C GLU A 530 20.73 7.60 -10.90
N MET A 531 19.80 6.66 -11.13
CA MET A 531 18.35 6.96 -11.11
C MET A 531 17.57 6.24 -10.02
N LEU A 532 18.12 5.23 -9.36
CA LEU A 532 17.46 4.43 -8.34
C LEU A 532 18.05 4.69 -6.93
N PRO A 533 17.39 4.27 -5.84
CA PRO A 533 16.01 3.76 -5.78
C PRO A 533 14.95 4.84 -6.06
N VAL A 534 13.66 4.45 -6.04
CA VAL A 534 12.53 5.38 -6.17
C VAL A 534 12.46 6.29 -4.95
N ASP A 535 12.37 7.61 -5.17
CA ASP A 535 12.32 8.59 -4.07
C ASP A 535 10.93 8.70 -3.45
N MET A 536 9.87 8.70 -4.29
CA MET A 536 8.47 8.77 -3.88
C MET A 536 7.64 7.78 -4.67
N TYR A 537 6.89 6.94 -3.97
CA TYR A 537 5.95 6.00 -4.57
C TYR A 537 4.51 6.31 -4.13
N ILE A 538 3.60 6.44 -5.09
CA ILE A 538 2.20 6.78 -4.84
C ILE A 538 1.30 5.65 -5.34
N GLY A 539 0.42 5.15 -4.46
CA GLY A 539 -0.46 4.03 -4.82
C GLY A 539 -1.38 3.56 -3.70
N GLY A 540 -2.27 2.63 -4.02
CA GLY A 540 -3.30 2.15 -3.11
C GLY A 540 -2.77 1.35 -1.92
N VAL A 541 -3.39 1.49 -0.76
CA VAL A 541 -3.03 0.76 0.48
C VAL A 541 -3.29 -0.75 0.39
N GLU A 542 -4.18 -1.18 -0.52
CA GLU A 542 -4.50 -2.59 -0.78
C GLU A 542 -3.29 -3.42 -1.18
N HIS A 543 -2.25 -2.78 -1.71
CA HIS A 543 -1.01 -3.43 -2.13
C HIS A 543 0.00 -3.65 -1.00
N ALA A 544 -0.34 -3.29 0.26
CA ALA A 544 0.57 -3.35 1.40
C ALA A 544 1.23 -4.73 1.59
N VAL A 545 0.45 -5.82 1.52
CA VAL A 545 0.92 -7.20 1.70
C VAL A 545 1.00 -8.00 0.39
N LEU A 546 0.73 -7.35 -0.74
CA LEU A 546 0.83 -7.88 -2.10
C LEU A 546 2.06 -7.29 -2.79
N HIS A 547 1.84 -6.42 -3.78
CA HIS A 547 2.88 -5.81 -4.60
C HIS A 547 4.03 -5.18 -3.79
N LEU A 548 3.75 -4.42 -2.73
CA LEU A 548 4.78 -3.77 -1.92
C LEU A 548 5.69 -4.78 -1.20
N LEU A 549 5.13 -5.87 -0.70
CA LEU A 549 5.90 -6.93 -0.05
C LEU A 549 6.76 -7.70 -1.06
N TYR A 550 6.19 -8.04 -2.23
CA TYR A 550 6.89 -8.76 -3.28
C TYR A 550 8.01 -7.92 -3.92
N SER A 551 7.79 -6.63 -4.15
CA SER A 551 8.82 -5.71 -4.66
C SER A 551 10.02 -5.61 -3.71
N ARG A 552 9.79 -5.58 -2.39
CA ARG A 552 10.85 -5.61 -1.39
C ARG A 552 11.63 -6.93 -1.43
N PHE A 553 10.93 -8.05 -1.56
CA PHE A 553 11.58 -9.37 -1.69
C PHE A 553 12.46 -9.45 -2.95
N TYR A 554 11.94 -9.03 -4.11
CA TYR A 554 12.70 -9.02 -5.37
C TYR A 554 13.92 -8.09 -5.28
N THR A 555 13.74 -6.89 -4.71
CA THR A 555 14.85 -5.92 -4.54
C THR A 555 15.96 -6.49 -3.67
N LYS A 556 15.62 -7.10 -2.53
CA LYS A 556 16.61 -7.76 -1.66
C LYS A 556 17.36 -8.88 -2.38
N PHE A 557 16.62 -9.71 -3.12
CA PHE A 557 17.23 -10.78 -3.92
C PHE A 557 18.17 -10.24 -5.01
N LEU A 558 17.74 -9.24 -5.77
CA LEU A 558 18.58 -8.62 -6.82
C LEU A 558 19.81 -7.90 -6.23
N CYS A 559 19.68 -7.34 -5.05
CA CYS A 559 20.81 -6.81 -4.29
C CYS A 559 21.81 -7.92 -3.89
N ASP A 560 21.30 -9.03 -3.36
CA ASP A 560 22.13 -10.16 -2.92
C ASP A 560 22.95 -10.80 -4.06
N ILE A 561 22.37 -10.85 -5.26
CA ILE A 561 23.10 -11.35 -6.47
C ILE A 561 23.89 -10.26 -7.21
N GLY A 562 23.96 -9.04 -6.67
CA GLY A 562 24.82 -7.95 -7.17
C GLY A 562 24.32 -7.20 -8.41
N VAL A 563 23.03 -7.30 -8.75
CA VAL A 563 22.44 -6.53 -9.87
C VAL A 563 22.31 -5.05 -9.51
N ILE A 564 21.93 -4.78 -8.26
CA ILE A 564 21.78 -3.44 -7.67
C ILE A 564 22.50 -3.39 -6.30
N ASP A 565 22.72 -2.20 -5.73
CA ASP A 565 23.42 -2.03 -4.44
C ASP A 565 22.53 -1.49 -3.30
N PHE A 566 21.22 -1.42 -3.54
CA PHE A 566 20.24 -1.06 -2.53
C PHE A 566 19.27 -2.23 -2.29
N ASP A 567 18.75 -2.34 -1.08
CA ASP A 567 17.93 -3.48 -0.63
C ASP A 567 16.46 -3.12 -0.35
N GLU A 568 16.06 -1.86 -0.60
CA GLU A 568 14.66 -1.41 -0.53
C GLU A 568 14.28 -0.62 -1.79
N PRO A 569 13.11 -0.91 -2.41
CA PRO A 569 12.75 -0.36 -3.71
C PRO A 569 12.30 1.11 -3.67
N PHE A 570 11.59 1.50 -2.60
CA PHE A 570 10.87 2.77 -2.49
C PHE A 570 11.22 3.46 -1.18
N HIS A 571 11.84 4.65 -1.27
CA HIS A 571 12.27 5.39 -0.07
C HIS A 571 11.06 5.91 0.72
N LYS A 572 10.17 6.63 0.03
CA LYS A 572 8.95 7.19 0.63
C LYS A 572 7.72 6.62 -0.08
N LEU A 573 6.70 6.28 0.71
CA LEU A 573 5.40 5.82 0.22
C LEU A 573 4.29 6.78 0.65
N PHE A 574 3.41 7.13 -0.28
CA PHE A 574 2.16 7.80 0.00
C PHE A 574 0.97 6.96 -0.50
N ASN A 575 0.01 6.71 0.37
CA ASN A 575 -1.21 6.00 0.00
C ASN A 575 -2.37 6.98 -0.13
N GLN A 576 -2.90 7.12 -1.35
CA GLN A 576 -4.13 7.87 -1.56
C GLN A 576 -5.35 7.04 -1.16
N GLY A 577 -6.37 7.73 -0.64
CA GLY A 577 -7.70 7.16 -0.43
C GLY A 577 -8.45 6.95 -1.75
N MET A 578 -9.46 6.06 -1.72
CA MET A 578 -10.29 5.78 -2.88
C MET A 578 -11.32 6.88 -3.12
N ILE A 579 -11.58 7.19 -4.41
CA ILE A 579 -12.78 7.91 -4.81
C ILE A 579 -13.91 6.90 -4.97
N THR A 580 -14.96 7.06 -4.19
CA THR A 580 -16.18 6.23 -4.22
C THR A 580 -17.30 6.93 -4.99
N GLY A 581 -18.21 6.15 -5.52
CA GLY A 581 -19.48 6.65 -6.03
C GLY A 581 -20.45 6.97 -4.88
N LYS A 582 -21.69 7.32 -5.22
CA LYS A 582 -22.74 7.64 -4.24
C LYS A 582 -22.90 6.54 -3.17
N ASN A 583 -23.12 6.96 -1.92
CA ASN A 583 -23.25 6.11 -0.73
C ASN A 583 -21.97 5.33 -0.37
N GLY A 584 -20.80 5.85 -0.68
CA GLY A 584 -19.51 5.23 -0.34
C GLY A 584 -19.22 3.92 -1.09
N ILE A 585 -19.95 3.63 -2.17
CA ILE A 585 -19.77 2.39 -2.93
C ILE A 585 -18.57 2.55 -3.87
N LYS A 586 -17.61 1.62 -3.80
CA LYS A 586 -16.46 1.58 -4.73
C LYS A 586 -16.95 1.64 -6.18
N MET A 587 -16.37 2.54 -6.97
CA MET A 587 -16.65 2.64 -8.41
C MET A 587 -16.27 1.35 -9.11
N SER A 588 -17.17 0.82 -9.92
CA SER A 588 -16.96 -0.40 -10.69
C SER A 588 -17.80 -0.38 -11.96
N LYS A 589 -17.20 -0.75 -13.07
CA LYS A 589 -17.92 -0.87 -14.38
C LYS A 589 -19.07 -1.86 -14.32
N SER A 590 -18.92 -2.93 -13.54
CA SER A 590 -19.98 -3.93 -13.34
C SER A 590 -21.19 -3.38 -12.59
N LYS A 591 -21.01 -2.33 -11.78
CA LYS A 591 -22.09 -1.66 -11.03
C LYS A 591 -22.67 -0.45 -11.77
N GLY A 592 -22.05 -0.03 -12.90
CA GLY A 592 -22.49 1.12 -13.67
C GLY A 592 -22.38 2.48 -12.96
N ASN A 593 -21.53 2.57 -11.93
CA ASN A 593 -21.37 3.77 -11.08
C ASN A 593 -20.02 4.49 -11.28
N VAL A 594 -19.37 4.25 -12.41
CA VAL A 594 -18.12 4.93 -12.77
C VAL A 594 -18.40 6.30 -13.38
N VAL A 595 -17.55 7.29 -13.04
CA VAL A 595 -17.55 8.62 -13.63
C VAL A 595 -16.38 8.73 -14.60
N SER A 596 -16.67 9.02 -15.88
CA SER A 596 -15.65 9.20 -16.91
C SER A 596 -14.98 10.57 -16.79
N PRO A 597 -13.64 10.64 -16.81
CA PRO A 597 -12.94 11.91 -16.88
C PRO A 597 -13.18 12.65 -18.21
N ASP A 598 -13.45 11.95 -19.31
CA ASP A 598 -13.56 12.54 -20.63
C ASP A 598 -14.64 13.63 -20.71
N GLU A 599 -15.83 13.37 -20.15
CA GLU A 599 -16.93 14.34 -20.13
C GLU A 599 -16.61 15.56 -19.24
N LEU A 600 -15.88 15.35 -18.14
CA LEU A 600 -15.51 16.41 -17.23
C LEU A 600 -14.44 17.32 -17.84
N VAL A 601 -13.45 16.74 -18.51
CA VAL A 601 -12.42 17.49 -19.25
C VAL A 601 -13.05 18.31 -20.38
N GLU A 602 -13.97 17.72 -21.15
CA GLU A 602 -14.68 18.43 -22.24
C GLU A 602 -15.47 19.65 -21.72
N ASN A 603 -16.14 19.52 -20.57
CA ASN A 603 -17.02 20.55 -20.03
C ASN A 603 -16.29 21.61 -19.17
N TYR A 604 -15.28 21.22 -18.39
CA TYR A 604 -14.65 22.07 -17.38
C TYR A 604 -13.16 22.32 -17.63
N GLY A 605 -12.52 21.51 -18.45
CA GLY A 605 -11.07 21.49 -18.68
C GLY A 605 -10.30 20.58 -17.72
N CYS A 606 -9.12 20.20 -18.18
CA CYS A 606 -8.20 19.35 -17.42
C CYS A 606 -7.81 19.98 -16.07
N ASP A 607 -7.42 21.25 -16.07
CA ASP A 607 -6.94 21.93 -14.86
C ASP A 607 -8.03 22.02 -13.77
N SER A 608 -9.30 22.21 -14.16
CA SER A 608 -10.42 22.19 -13.21
C SER A 608 -10.60 20.81 -12.60
N LEU A 609 -10.48 19.74 -13.40
CA LEU A 609 -10.60 18.36 -12.90
C LEU A 609 -9.42 18.00 -12.01
N ARG A 610 -8.18 18.31 -12.40
CA ARG A 610 -6.97 18.10 -11.57
C ARG A 610 -7.13 18.73 -10.19
N MET A 611 -7.49 20.00 -10.13
CA MET A 611 -7.70 20.71 -8.86
C MET A 611 -8.84 20.11 -8.05
N TYR A 612 -9.92 19.66 -8.69
CA TYR A 612 -11.06 19.08 -8.00
C TYR A 612 -10.74 17.72 -7.40
N GLU A 613 -9.97 16.85 -8.09
CA GLU A 613 -9.47 15.58 -7.57
C GLU A 613 -8.69 15.74 -6.25
N LEU A 614 -7.98 16.85 -6.11
CA LEU A 614 -7.25 17.20 -4.88
C LEU A 614 -8.14 17.84 -3.82
N PHE A 615 -9.18 18.57 -4.24
CA PHE A 615 -10.06 19.34 -3.34
C PHE A 615 -11.14 18.48 -2.67
N VAL A 616 -11.53 17.36 -3.26
CA VAL A 616 -12.66 16.53 -2.82
C VAL A 616 -12.54 16.02 -1.37
N GLY A 617 -11.33 15.95 -0.83
CA GLY A 617 -11.06 15.55 0.56
C GLY A 617 -9.57 15.37 0.85
N PRO A 618 -9.18 15.08 2.10
CA PRO A 618 -7.82 14.75 2.45
C PRO A 618 -7.30 13.61 1.54
N PRO A 619 -6.10 13.74 0.94
CA PRO A 619 -5.65 12.82 -0.09
C PRO A 619 -5.48 11.37 0.41
N GLU A 620 -5.21 11.17 1.70
CA GLU A 620 -5.05 9.86 2.34
C GLU A 620 -6.36 9.18 2.74
N LEU A 621 -7.50 9.91 2.68
CA LEU A 621 -8.82 9.39 3.06
C LEU A 621 -9.69 9.12 1.83
N ASP A 622 -10.58 8.12 1.98
CA ASP A 622 -11.62 7.88 0.99
C ASP A 622 -12.58 9.08 0.91
N ALA A 623 -13.03 9.40 -0.30
CA ALA A 623 -13.95 10.50 -0.54
C ALA A 623 -15.06 10.10 -1.52
N GLU A 624 -16.28 10.58 -1.28
CA GLU A 624 -17.40 10.41 -2.20
C GLU A 624 -17.37 11.47 -3.29
N TRP A 625 -17.51 11.03 -4.54
CA TRP A 625 -17.55 11.93 -5.70
C TRP A 625 -18.87 12.68 -5.78
N ASP A 626 -18.81 14.02 -5.91
CA ASP A 626 -19.94 14.89 -6.18
C ASP A 626 -19.67 15.75 -7.42
N ASP A 627 -20.40 15.51 -8.51
CA ASP A 627 -20.24 16.22 -9.79
C ASP A 627 -20.38 17.75 -9.69
N ARG A 628 -21.05 18.26 -8.64
CA ARG A 628 -21.25 19.69 -8.42
C ARG A 628 -20.03 20.41 -7.84
N GLY A 629 -19.12 19.67 -7.21
CA GLY A 629 -17.96 20.25 -6.55
C GLY A 629 -16.97 20.90 -7.53
N ILE A 630 -16.85 20.38 -8.75
CA ILE A 630 -15.98 20.91 -9.80
C ILE A 630 -16.37 22.34 -10.23
N ASP A 631 -17.66 22.71 -10.12
CA ASP A 631 -18.14 24.09 -10.42
C ASP A 631 -17.47 25.15 -9.54
N GLY A 632 -17.15 24.80 -8.28
CA GLY A 632 -16.45 25.68 -7.36
C GLY A 632 -15.04 26.00 -7.84
N VAL A 633 -14.31 24.99 -8.27
CA VAL A 633 -12.94 25.12 -8.82
C VAL A 633 -12.96 25.90 -10.14
N ASN A 634 -13.87 25.58 -11.04
CA ASN A 634 -13.98 26.30 -12.33
C ASN A 634 -14.29 27.79 -12.12
N ARG A 635 -15.19 28.12 -11.18
CA ARG A 635 -15.46 29.54 -10.82
C ARG A 635 -14.24 30.23 -10.23
N PHE A 636 -13.43 29.54 -9.42
CA PHE A 636 -12.19 30.06 -8.90
C PHE A 636 -11.24 30.48 -10.04
N LEU A 637 -10.93 29.54 -10.97
CA LEU A 637 -10.05 29.81 -12.11
C LEU A 637 -10.56 31.00 -12.96
N LYS A 638 -11.86 31.04 -13.26
CA LYS A 638 -12.45 32.18 -14.01
C LYS A 638 -12.33 33.53 -13.26
N ARG A 639 -12.46 33.52 -11.94
CA ARG A 639 -12.30 34.75 -11.12
C ARG A 639 -10.84 35.19 -11.07
N LEU A 640 -9.90 34.24 -10.97
CA LEU A 640 -8.48 34.56 -11.03
C LEU A 640 -8.09 35.11 -12.40
N TRP A 641 -8.62 34.52 -13.49
CA TRP A 641 -8.43 35.05 -14.84
C TRP A 641 -8.93 36.47 -15.00
N ASN A 642 -10.10 36.79 -14.45
CA ASN A 642 -10.62 38.18 -14.49
C ASN A 642 -9.72 39.13 -13.69
N LEU A 643 -9.22 38.70 -12.52
CA LEU A 643 -8.29 39.50 -11.72
C LEU A 643 -7.00 39.82 -12.50
N LEU A 644 -6.44 38.77 -13.17
CA LEU A 644 -5.27 38.92 -14.05
C LEU A 644 -5.54 39.96 -15.16
N MET A 645 -6.63 39.79 -15.93
CA MET A 645 -6.94 40.62 -17.08
C MET A 645 -7.24 42.08 -16.69
N GLU A 646 -7.84 42.30 -15.54
CA GLU A 646 -8.08 43.63 -14.99
C GLU A 646 -6.81 44.29 -14.46
N SER A 647 -5.86 43.51 -13.90
CA SER A 647 -4.63 44.02 -13.29
C SER A 647 -3.51 44.28 -14.29
N LYS A 648 -3.33 43.42 -15.31
CA LYS A 648 -2.24 43.55 -16.29
C LYS A 648 -2.28 44.80 -17.14
N GLU A 649 -3.46 45.39 -17.31
CA GLU A 649 -3.65 46.66 -18.05
C GLU A 649 -3.26 47.88 -17.22
N VAL A 650 -3.02 47.70 -15.92
CA VAL A 650 -2.73 48.77 -14.96
C VAL A 650 -1.36 48.51 -14.32
N ASN A 651 -0.42 49.43 -14.46
CA ASN A 651 0.90 49.31 -13.81
C ASN A 651 0.77 49.66 -12.30
N VAL A 652 0.30 48.68 -11.52
CA VAL A 652 0.10 48.84 -10.06
C VAL A 652 1.44 48.64 -9.36
N GLN A 653 1.80 49.60 -8.50
CA GLN A 653 2.99 49.47 -7.64
C GLN A 653 2.66 48.57 -6.43
N PRO A 654 3.58 47.69 -5.98
CA PRO A 654 3.36 46.84 -4.83
C PRO A 654 3.14 47.63 -3.56
N THR A 655 2.06 47.37 -2.84
CA THR A 655 1.79 47.93 -1.52
C THR A 655 2.32 46.96 -0.44
N LYS A 656 2.55 47.47 0.78
CA LYS A 656 2.93 46.63 1.93
C LYS A 656 1.94 45.46 2.14
N GLU A 657 0.65 45.70 1.94
CA GLU A 657 -0.40 44.71 2.11
C GLU A 657 -0.31 43.64 1.00
N MET A 658 0.02 43.98 -0.25
CA MET A 658 0.27 43.01 -1.33
C MET A 658 1.48 42.15 -1.02
N ILE A 659 2.62 42.75 -0.65
CA ILE A 659 3.85 42.05 -0.29
C ILE A 659 3.59 41.06 0.85
N LYS A 660 2.93 41.52 1.93
CA LYS A 660 2.57 40.68 3.07
C LYS A 660 1.71 39.47 2.68
N LEU A 661 0.65 39.69 1.91
CA LEU A 661 -0.24 38.64 1.44
C LEU A 661 0.48 37.65 0.52
N ARG A 662 1.40 38.13 -0.33
CA ARG A 662 2.21 37.30 -1.21
C ARG A 662 3.09 36.36 -0.39
N HIS A 663 3.86 36.88 0.58
CA HIS A 663 4.73 36.03 1.43
C HIS A 663 3.91 35.06 2.28
N LYS A 664 2.76 35.48 2.84
CA LYS A 664 1.83 34.57 3.54
C LYS A 664 1.29 33.46 2.62
N LEU A 665 0.95 33.80 1.37
CA LEU A 665 0.50 32.80 0.38
C LEU A 665 1.60 31.76 0.10
N VAL A 666 2.84 32.21 -0.15
CA VAL A 666 3.97 31.29 -0.41
C VAL A 666 4.17 30.37 0.78
N TYR A 667 4.22 30.89 2.00
CA TYR A 667 4.37 30.12 3.23
C TYR A 667 3.27 29.07 3.39
N ASP A 668 2.00 29.50 3.30
CA ASP A 668 0.85 28.62 3.53
C ASP A 668 0.77 27.50 2.47
N ILE A 669 0.96 27.83 1.19
CA ILE A 669 0.89 26.86 0.10
C ILE A 669 2.04 25.86 0.22
N THR A 670 3.27 26.34 0.46
CA THR A 670 4.45 25.47 0.60
C THR A 670 4.29 24.51 1.78
N THR A 671 3.92 25.01 2.95
CA THR A 671 3.75 24.21 4.17
C THR A 671 2.67 23.15 4.00
N ARG A 672 1.53 23.51 3.39
CA ARG A 672 0.42 22.57 3.14
C ARG A 672 0.78 21.53 2.08
N LEU A 673 1.52 21.92 1.04
CA LEU A 673 2.00 21.00 0.00
C LEU A 673 3.00 20.00 0.57
N GLU A 674 3.98 20.44 1.34
CA GLU A 674 4.99 19.57 1.97
C GLU A 674 4.39 18.59 2.99
N SER A 675 3.31 19.00 3.66
CA SER A 675 2.54 18.11 4.55
C SER A 675 1.50 17.24 3.82
N PHE A 676 1.48 17.25 2.49
CA PHE A 676 0.46 16.57 1.67
C PHE A 676 -1.01 16.95 1.98
N SER A 677 -1.24 18.11 2.59
CA SER A 677 -2.59 18.63 2.86
C SER A 677 -3.20 19.29 1.60
N LEU A 678 -3.24 18.54 0.49
CA LEU A 678 -3.52 19.07 -0.86
C LEU A 678 -4.91 19.71 -1.00
N ASN A 679 -5.91 19.17 -0.32
CA ASN A 679 -7.25 19.78 -0.30
C ASN A 679 -7.25 21.17 0.32
N THR A 680 -6.41 21.39 1.34
CA THR A 680 -6.28 22.71 1.98
C THR A 680 -5.41 23.68 1.15
N VAL A 681 -4.54 23.16 0.28
CA VAL A 681 -3.84 24.00 -0.72
C VAL A 681 -4.88 24.62 -1.67
N ILE A 682 -5.81 23.82 -2.20
CA ILE A 682 -6.84 24.32 -3.13
C ILE A 682 -7.76 25.35 -2.46
N SER A 683 -8.25 25.07 -1.24
CA SER A 683 -9.04 26.05 -0.49
C SER A 683 -8.23 27.32 -0.18
N GLY A 684 -6.93 27.16 0.11
CA GLY A 684 -6.02 28.30 0.32
C GLY A 684 -5.94 29.23 -0.88
N PHE A 685 -5.75 28.68 -2.09
CA PHE A 685 -5.81 29.49 -3.31
C PHE A 685 -7.14 30.26 -3.45
N MET A 686 -8.26 29.63 -3.15
CA MET A 686 -9.58 30.29 -3.21
C MET A 686 -9.70 31.41 -2.19
N GLU A 687 -9.23 31.20 -0.96
CA GLU A 687 -9.23 32.20 0.11
C GLU A 687 -8.35 33.41 -0.22
N TYR A 688 -7.12 33.17 -0.67
CA TYR A 688 -6.19 34.23 -1.04
C TYR A 688 -6.66 34.98 -2.28
N ASN A 689 -7.24 34.31 -3.27
CA ASN A 689 -7.84 35.00 -4.43
C ASN A 689 -8.94 35.97 -4.02
N ASN A 690 -9.79 35.61 -3.03
CA ASN A 690 -10.80 36.54 -2.48
C ASN A 690 -10.14 37.78 -1.86
N LYS A 691 -9.07 37.59 -1.06
CA LYS A 691 -8.33 38.70 -0.43
C LYS A 691 -7.68 39.61 -1.50
N PHE A 692 -7.06 39.05 -2.54
CA PHE A 692 -6.49 39.81 -3.65
C PHE A 692 -7.55 40.55 -4.46
N ILE A 693 -8.73 39.98 -4.71
CA ILE A 693 -9.83 40.66 -5.38
C ILE A 693 -10.32 41.88 -4.54
N GLU A 694 -10.41 41.75 -3.23
CA GLU A 694 -10.78 42.84 -2.34
C GLU A 694 -9.71 43.95 -2.32
N LEU A 695 -8.43 43.53 -2.31
CA LEU A 695 -7.32 44.45 -2.35
C LEU A 695 -7.26 45.22 -3.71
N ALA A 696 -7.44 44.51 -4.83
CA ALA A 696 -7.49 45.08 -6.17
C ALA A 696 -8.57 46.19 -6.33
N LYS A 697 -9.72 46.03 -5.67
CA LYS A 697 -10.78 47.07 -5.65
C LYS A 697 -10.29 48.37 -5.00
N LYS A 698 -9.38 48.29 -4.02
CA LYS A 698 -8.83 49.48 -3.32
C LYS A 698 -7.67 50.12 -4.08
N THR A 699 -6.86 49.29 -4.77
CA THR A 699 -5.59 49.69 -5.41
C THR A 699 -5.68 49.84 -6.93
N GLY A 700 -6.80 49.46 -7.54
CA GLY A 700 -7.02 49.46 -8.98
C GLY A 700 -6.46 48.22 -9.71
N GLY A 701 -5.93 47.26 -9.00
CA GLY A 701 -5.38 46.01 -9.52
C GLY A 701 -4.34 45.39 -8.55
N ILE A 702 -3.68 44.34 -8.97
CA ILE A 702 -2.59 43.66 -8.25
C ILE A 702 -1.28 43.85 -9.02
N ASP A 703 -0.17 44.01 -8.31
CA ASP A 703 1.17 44.15 -8.93
C ASP A 703 1.61 42.88 -9.66
N THR A 704 2.48 43.06 -10.66
CA THR A 704 2.95 41.98 -11.55
C THR A 704 3.66 40.87 -10.77
N GLU A 705 4.54 41.19 -9.82
CA GLU A 705 5.31 40.23 -9.04
C GLU A 705 4.41 39.30 -8.21
N THR A 706 3.32 39.86 -7.63
CA THR A 706 2.32 39.06 -6.91
C THR A 706 1.55 38.14 -7.86
N LEU A 707 1.17 38.59 -9.05
CA LEU A 707 0.51 37.74 -10.07
C LEU A 707 1.44 36.62 -10.60
N GLU A 708 2.71 36.94 -10.82
CA GLU A 708 3.74 35.96 -11.20
C GLU A 708 3.92 34.91 -10.12
N THR A 709 3.99 35.32 -8.85
CA THR A 709 4.07 34.38 -7.71
C THR A 709 2.87 33.44 -7.66
N ILE A 710 1.66 33.95 -7.89
CA ILE A 710 0.44 33.13 -7.94
C ILE A 710 0.54 32.14 -9.11
N ALA A 711 1.02 32.54 -10.29
CA ALA A 711 1.17 31.65 -11.43
C ALA A 711 2.15 30.50 -11.13
N VAL A 712 3.31 30.80 -10.53
CA VAL A 712 4.31 29.79 -10.15
C VAL A 712 3.73 28.81 -9.14
N LEU A 713 3.13 29.28 -8.05
CA LEU A 713 2.53 28.43 -7.02
C LEU A 713 1.38 27.55 -7.54
N LEU A 714 0.60 28.06 -8.50
CA LEU A 714 -0.54 27.35 -9.10
C LEU A 714 -0.13 26.33 -10.14
N SER A 715 1.07 26.46 -10.75
CA SER A 715 1.50 25.68 -11.89
C SER A 715 1.51 24.15 -11.66
N PRO A 716 1.82 23.59 -10.48
CA PRO A 716 1.69 22.15 -10.25
C PRO A 716 0.24 21.65 -10.31
N PHE A 717 -0.71 22.48 -9.94
CA PHE A 717 -2.12 22.12 -9.77
C PHE A 717 -2.94 22.35 -11.04
N ALA A 718 -2.68 23.46 -11.74
CA ALA A 718 -3.36 23.91 -12.95
C ALA A 718 -2.31 24.36 -14.01
N PRO A 719 -1.55 23.39 -14.60
CA PRO A 719 -0.37 23.71 -15.39
C PRO A 719 -0.66 24.54 -16.65
N HIS A 720 -1.75 24.25 -17.37
CA HIS A 720 -2.09 25.02 -18.58
C HIS A 720 -2.53 26.45 -18.25
N PHE A 721 -3.33 26.59 -17.20
CA PHE A 721 -3.78 27.90 -16.74
C PHE A 721 -2.58 28.76 -16.27
N ALA A 722 -1.68 28.15 -15.53
CA ALA A 722 -0.51 28.85 -15.00
C ALA A 722 0.47 29.31 -16.09
N GLU A 723 0.75 28.49 -17.09
CA GLU A 723 1.56 28.85 -18.26
C GLU A 723 0.90 30.01 -19.04
N GLU A 724 -0.42 29.94 -19.26
CA GLU A 724 -1.14 31.00 -19.96
C GLU A 724 -1.13 32.30 -19.15
N MET A 725 -1.34 32.24 -17.84
CA MET A 725 -1.23 33.38 -16.92
C MET A 725 0.16 34.01 -16.97
N TRP A 726 1.21 33.16 -16.93
CA TRP A 726 2.61 33.56 -16.99
C TRP A 726 2.97 34.30 -18.31
N GLU A 727 2.52 33.74 -19.45
CA GLU A 727 2.69 34.38 -20.76
C GLU A 727 1.94 35.72 -20.86
N GLN A 728 0.71 35.79 -20.32
CA GLN A 728 -0.09 37.03 -20.30
C GLN A 728 0.56 38.15 -19.48
N LEU A 729 1.47 37.83 -18.56
CA LEU A 729 2.27 38.77 -17.79
C LEU A 729 3.53 39.23 -18.55
N GLY A 730 3.78 38.73 -19.76
CA GLY A 730 4.90 39.13 -20.64
C GLY A 730 6.12 38.21 -20.57
N ASN A 731 6.05 37.08 -19.85
CA ASN A 731 7.13 36.15 -19.75
C ASN A 731 7.20 35.25 -21.00
N THR A 732 8.41 34.92 -21.45
CA THR A 732 8.65 34.13 -22.69
C THR A 732 9.11 32.70 -22.44
N GLU A 733 9.67 32.44 -21.27
CA GLU A 733 10.06 31.11 -20.83
C GLU A 733 8.91 30.43 -20.09
N SER A 734 8.93 29.10 -19.98
CA SER A 734 7.94 28.36 -19.20
C SER A 734 7.94 28.73 -17.72
N VAL A 735 6.76 28.79 -17.10
CA VAL A 735 6.59 29.02 -15.65
C VAL A 735 7.34 27.99 -14.80
N PHE A 736 7.59 26.79 -15.33
CA PHE A 736 8.36 25.73 -14.64
C PHE A 736 9.86 26.02 -14.54
N LYS A 737 10.38 27.03 -15.27
CA LYS A 737 11.75 27.50 -15.14
C LYS A 737 11.94 28.62 -14.09
N ALA A 738 10.85 29.20 -13.60
CA ALA A 738 10.90 30.32 -12.66
C ALA A 738 11.50 29.97 -11.29
N GLY A 739 11.47 28.65 -10.94
CA GLY A 739 11.82 28.21 -9.59
C GLY A 739 10.70 28.42 -8.57
N TRP A 740 10.69 27.64 -7.50
CA TRP A 740 9.70 27.80 -6.43
C TRP A 740 9.99 29.06 -5.62
N PRO A 741 8.99 29.93 -5.36
CA PRO A 741 9.21 31.19 -4.68
C PRO A 741 9.54 31.00 -3.20
N GLU A 742 10.41 31.87 -2.68
CA GLU A 742 10.75 31.91 -1.27
C GLU A 742 9.87 32.93 -0.53
N PHE A 743 9.71 32.76 0.78
CA PHE A 743 9.00 33.68 1.66
C PHE A 743 9.97 34.28 2.69
N ASP A 744 9.65 35.51 3.12
CA ASP A 744 10.33 36.18 4.22
C ASP A 744 9.38 36.32 5.40
N GLU A 745 9.78 35.77 6.57
CA GLU A 745 8.98 35.82 7.80
C GLU A 745 8.78 37.23 8.33
N GLU A 746 9.73 38.13 8.08
CA GLU A 746 9.61 39.54 8.49
C GLU A 746 8.51 40.27 7.70
N GLU A 747 8.44 39.99 6.39
CA GLU A 747 7.42 40.57 5.50
C GLU A 747 6.01 40.04 5.80
N MET A 748 5.87 38.90 6.50
CA MET A 748 4.58 38.34 6.91
C MET A 748 4.02 38.97 8.19
N LYS A 749 4.82 39.71 8.95
CA LYS A 749 4.37 40.26 10.23
C LYS A 749 3.26 41.28 10.04
N ASP A 750 2.28 41.24 10.91
CA ASP A 750 1.24 42.24 10.97
C ASP A 750 1.78 43.46 11.73
N ASP A 751 1.77 44.63 11.12
CA ASP A 751 2.12 45.91 11.78
C ASP A 751 1.12 46.21 12.91
N GLU A 752 -0.14 45.84 12.71
CA GLU A 752 -1.22 46.01 13.65
C GLU A 752 -1.99 44.69 13.88
N ILE A 753 -2.45 44.50 15.09
CA ILE A 753 -3.23 43.36 15.52
C ILE A 753 -4.54 43.81 16.16
N GLU A 754 -5.62 43.10 15.90
CA GLU A 754 -6.89 43.27 16.61
C GLU A 754 -6.87 42.55 17.96
N VAL A 755 -7.05 43.31 19.04
CA VAL A 755 -7.06 42.75 20.38
C VAL A 755 -8.39 43.07 21.06
N PRO A 756 -9.12 42.07 21.56
CA PRO A 756 -10.32 42.26 22.34
C PRO A 756 -10.02 42.89 23.71
N VAL A 757 -10.74 43.94 24.04
CA VAL A 757 -10.66 44.61 25.34
C VAL A 757 -11.84 44.17 26.19
N GLN A 758 -11.55 43.63 27.35
CA GLN A 758 -12.53 43.08 28.28
C GLN A 758 -12.62 43.87 29.58
N ILE A 759 -13.81 43.87 30.16
CA ILE A 759 -14.03 44.25 31.54
C ILE A 759 -14.56 43.02 32.29
N ASN A 760 -13.83 42.64 33.35
CA ASN A 760 -14.17 41.46 34.17
C ASN A 760 -14.43 40.19 33.30
N GLY A 761 -13.60 39.96 32.25
CA GLY A 761 -13.68 38.79 31.35
C GLY A 761 -14.76 38.90 30.23
N LYS A 762 -15.53 40.01 30.15
CA LYS A 762 -16.51 40.24 29.08
C LYS A 762 -15.97 41.24 28.08
N THR A 763 -15.90 40.89 26.78
CA THR A 763 -15.44 41.76 25.70
C THR A 763 -16.35 42.95 25.57
N ARG A 764 -15.76 44.18 25.54
CA ARG A 764 -16.44 45.46 25.46
C ARG A 764 -16.07 46.27 24.22
N ALA A 765 -14.87 46.04 23.68
CA ALA A 765 -14.38 46.65 22.44
C ALA A 765 -13.38 45.68 21.80
N VAL A 766 -13.10 45.89 20.52
CA VAL A 766 -11.94 45.34 19.80
C VAL A 766 -11.17 46.54 19.27
N ILE A 767 -9.88 46.58 19.50
CA ILE A 767 -9.01 47.69 19.06
C ILE A 767 -7.88 47.15 18.21
N SER A 768 -7.45 47.93 17.19
CA SER A 768 -6.23 47.71 16.44
C SER A 768 -5.09 48.40 17.15
N ILE A 769 -4.02 47.66 17.43
CA ILE A 769 -2.81 48.13 18.12
C ILE A 769 -1.59 47.63 17.39
N SER A 770 -0.46 48.33 17.49
CA SER A 770 0.80 47.84 16.92
C SER A 770 1.16 46.44 17.48
N ALA A 771 1.64 45.55 16.63
CA ALA A 771 2.05 44.19 17.04
C ALA A 771 3.21 44.22 18.07
N ASP A 772 4.04 45.27 18.03
CA ASP A 772 5.19 45.46 18.91
C ASP A 772 4.94 46.46 20.05
N ILE A 773 3.66 46.74 20.32
CA ILE A 773 3.24 47.70 21.36
C ILE A 773 3.71 47.21 22.76
N THR A 774 4.17 48.16 23.58
CA THR A 774 4.50 47.84 24.97
C THR A 774 3.24 47.45 25.76
N LYS A 775 3.43 46.71 26.83
CA LYS A 775 2.31 46.33 27.73
C LYS A 775 1.57 47.57 28.27
N GLU A 776 2.31 48.59 28.64
CA GLU A 776 1.84 49.83 29.20
C GLU A 776 0.96 50.57 28.17
N ASP A 777 1.45 50.71 26.94
CA ASP A 777 0.73 51.37 25.86
C ASP A 777 -0.51 50.58 25.40
N ALA A 778 -0.42 49.26 25.34
CA ALA A 778 -1.55 48.38 25.04
C ALA A 778 -2.69 48.50 26.04
N ILE A 779 -2.35 48.52 27.33
CA ILE A 779 -3.31 48.76 28.40
C ILE A 779 -3.91 50.16 28.32
N ALA A 780 -3.11 51.18 28.02
CA ALA A 780 -3.57 52.55 27.87
C ALA A 780 -4.56 52.68 26.70
N ALA A 781 -4.23 52.10 25.52
CA ALA A 781 -5.11 52.05 24.36
C ALA A 781 -6.43 51.32 24.67
N GLY A 782 -6.33 50.18 25.36
CA GLY A 782 -7.48 49.40 25.80
C GLY A 782 -8.41 50.17 26.74
N LYS A 783 -7.86 50.86 27.71
CA LYS A 783 -8.65 51.71 28.62
C LYS A 783 -9.31 52.86 27.88
N ALA A 784 -8.62 53.50 26.97
CA ALA A 784 -9.18 54.61 26.15
C ALA A 784 -10.40 54.13 25.34
N ALA A 785 -10.32 52.93 24.75
CA ALA A 785 -11.40 52.38 23.95
C ALA A 785 -12.68 51.97 24.71
N ILE A 786 -12.57 51.83 26.02
CA ILE A 786 -13.71 51.43 26.89
C ILE A 786 -13.96 52.47 28.01
N ALA A 787 -13.44 53.69 27.85
CA ALA A 787 -13.50 54.71 28.89
C ALA A 787 -14.93 54.99 29.42
N ASP A 788 -15.90 54.97 28.51
CA ASP A 788 -17.34 55.15 28.80
C ASP A 788 -17.95 54.00 29.64
N LYS A 789 -17.27 52.85 29.69
CA LYS A 789 -17.72 51.63 30.38
C LYS A 789 -16.96 51.33 31.66
N LEU A 790 -15.92 52.13 31.97
CA LEU A 790 -15.12 52.03 33.18
C LEU A 790 -15.79 52.84 34.30
N THR A 791 -16.73 52.23 35.05
CA THR A 791 -17.53 52.85 36.09
C THR A 791 -17.06 52.53 37.50
N GLY A 792 -16.15 51.58 37.66
CA GLY A 792 -15.64 51.10 38.97
C GLY A 792 -14.16 51.41 39.20
N THR A 793 -13.69 51.08 40.40
CA THR A 793 -12.26 51.16 40.71
C THR A 793 -11.49 50.01 40.05
N ILE A 794 -10.46 50.33 39.26
CA ILE A 794 -9.62 49.32 38.60
C ILE A 794 -8.77 48.61 39.67
N VAL A 795 -8.88 47.27 39.70
CA VAL A 795 -8.18 46.43 40.66
C VAL A 795 -7.01 45.73 40.04
N LYS A 796 -7.11 45.37 38.75
CA LYS A 796 -6.06 44.66 38.00
C LYS A 796 -6.15 44.94 36.51
N GLU A 797 -4.99 45.10 35.88
CA GLU A 797 -4.84 45.27 34.42
C GLU A 797 -4.01 44.14 33.88
N ILE A 798 -4.56 43.41 32.91
CA ILE A 798 -3.96 42.23 32.31
C ILE A 798 -3.83 42.46 30.82
N TYR A 799 -2.62 42.35 30.29
CA TYR A 799 -2.34 42.23 28.87
C TYR A 799 -1.66 40.89 28.59
N VAL A 800 -2.29 40.12 27.73
CA VAL A 800 -1.65 38.91 27.14
C VAL A 800 -1.29 39.30 25.70
N PRO A 801 0.00 39.37 25.36
CA PRO A 801 0.46 39.82 24.06
C PRO A 801 -0.26 39.11 22.92
N LYS A 802 -0.71 39.88 21.95
CA LYS A 802 -1.43 39.42 20.73
C LYS A 802 -2.74 38.66 20.99
N LYS A 803 -3.28 38.67 22.22
CA LYS A 803 -4.47 37.88 22.57
C LYS A 803 -5.59 38.69 23.21
N ILE A 804 -5.31 39.46 24.24
CA ILE A 804 -6.38 40.10 25.03
C ILE A 804 -5.86 41.20 25.95
N ILE A 805 -6.68 42.22 26.13
CA ILE A 805 -6.55 43.20 27.21
C ILE A 805 -7.74 42.99 28.14
N ASN A 806 -7.54 42.76 29.42
CA ASN A 806 -8.61 42.61 30.38
C ASN A 806 -8.43 43.55 31.58
N ILE A 807 -9.39 44.48 31.78
CA ILE A 807 -9.44 45.40 32.89
C ILE A 807 -10.40 44.86 33.92
N VAL A 808 -9.86 44.57 35.11
CA VAL A 808 -10.67 44.09 36.23
C VAL A 808 -11.03 45.29 37.11
N GLN A 809 -12.34 45.55 37.27
CA GLN A 809 -12.86 46.61 38.11
C GLN A 809 -13.87 46.08 39.13
N LYS A 810 -13.91 46.76 40.28
CA LYS A 810 -14.93 46.56 41.34
C LYS A 810 -15.88 47.73 41.40
#